data_ef53fe24f315069b9f024fbc3c82ae39
#
_entry.id   ef53fe24f315069b9f024fbc3c82ae39
#
_cell.length_a   1.000
_cell.length_b   1.000
_cell.length_c   1.000
_cell.angle_alpha   90.00
_cell.angle_beta   90.00
_cell.angle_gamma   90.00
#
_symmetry.space_group_name_H-M   'P 1'
#
loop_
_entity.id
_entity.type
_entity.pdbx_description
1 polymer ?
#
loop_
_entity_poly.entity_id
_entity_poly.type
_entity_poly.pdbx_seq_one_letter_code
_entity_poly.pdbx_strand_id
1 'polypeptide(L)'
;MVESLIEQLPKIVAEGKKEVERIMERLESNNKITLQTNEYVLPIRKEANLFKGRYQEIDGQNWFNRLCYGDNLLVMQALLNGDGATGLPSMRGMIDLIYIDPPYDSKADYRTKITLPGCDIEQKPNVLEQFAYSDTWKDGTISYLKMMYPRLYLMRELLSEQGGIYVHVDWHISHYIKILLDNIFEKYNFKNEIAWRRGNANTNTSAKQYSRNHDVILYYSKSEKNIFLRQFKPYSEATLKMYKYDDFDGRGKYRLQELRDYSEETRKLLRLENKIYFNGTKEYLKQYLTDKEGTALDSVWEDIPSLQGSGSERLNYATQKPEKLLERIIKSSSNENSIVADFFGGSGTTATVAEKLGRRWITSDFGKPANMIMRKRLIDNEAKPFLYQAVGDYQREVFTSTKEFKRVGDLSQVVLNLFGAMPFTDENSPRNLGQLKGSRTLVYVDSPNKMTGASTIKKAQELKESFMGGWGKVVILGWNFTFDIATVLKDIDRTQIEVLVIPPDLLNKLAKNSSYQQLVKNQTVRFASLQYLTVKEPVINNLTCDIEELEIELDNYVLLSPDALPLDDKYKEQLQNIMANDPLALIEYWSVDPDFDGGTFRSKWQDYRENTHNDDDPLRVVKKAKIHVPRKENRMICIKAVDVFGFESVVIKEV
;
A
#
# COMPACT_ATOMS: atom_id res chain seq x y z
N MET A 1 11.36 -21.15 -31.70
CA MET A 1 10.62 -21.98 -30.73
C MET A 1 10.57 -21.18 -29.44
N VAL A 2 9.39 -21.01 -28.85
CA VAL A 2 9.28 -20.43 -27.52
C VAL A 2 9.87 -21.45 -26.56
N GLU A 3 10.95 -21.11 -25.85
CA GLU A 3 11.56 -22.00 -24.84
C GLU A 3 10.51 -22.38 -23.81
N SER A 4 10.49 -23.63 -23.42
CA SER A 4 9.55 -24.17 -22.42
C SER A 4 9.85 -23.52 -21.06
N LEU A 5 8.82 -23.30 -20.24
CA LEU A 5 9.00 -22.68 -18.91
C LEU A 5 9.94 -23.52 -18.01
N ILE A 6 9.95 -24.84 -18.18
CA ILE A 6 10.89 -25.75 -17.47
C ILE A 6 12.35 -25.42 -17.80
N GLU A 7 12.65 -25.04 -19.05
CA GLU A 7 13.99 -24.64 -19.46
C GLU A 7 14.39 -23.27 -18.93
N GLN A 8 13.40 -22.40 -18.66
CA GLN A 8 13.60 -21.06 -18.13
C GLN A 8 13.73 -21.01 -16.60
N LEU A 9 13.10 -21.92 -15.85
CA LEU A 9 13.11 -21.92 -14.39
C LEU A 9 14.52 -21.87 -13.77
N PRO A 10 15.52 -22.64 -14.23
CA PRO A 10 16.88 -22.55 -13.71
C PRO A 10 17.52 -21.18 -13.94
N LYS A 11 17.23 -20.55 -15.09
CA LYS A 11 17.72 -19.20 -15.43
C LYS A 11 17.06 -18.16 -14.51
N ILE A 12 15.74 -18.25 -14.29
CA ILE A 12 14.98 -17.37 -13.39
C ILE A 12 15.56 -17.44 -11.97
N VAL A 13 15.81 -18.64 -11.46
CA VAL A 13 16.40 -18.83 -10.12
C VAL A 13 17.82 -18.25 -10.06
N ALA A 14 18.66 -18.50 -11.08
CA ALA A 14 20.03 -17.98 -11.11
C ALA A 14 20.07 -16.45 -11.19
N GLU A 15 19.24 -15.84 -12.02
CA GLU A 15 19.09 -14.37 -12.11
C GLU A 15 18.53 -13.79 -10.82
N GLY A 16 17.53 -14.44 -10.22
CA GLY A 16 16.95 -14.04 -8.96
C GLY A 16 17.96 -14.05 -7.82
N LYS A 17 18.81 -15.08 -7.72
CA LYS A 17 19.91 -15.14 -6.74
C LYS A 17 20.91 -14.01 -6.92
N LYS A 18 21.32 -13.72 -8.15
CA LYS A 18 22.22 -12.60 -8.45
C LYS A 18 21.63 -11.25 -8.05
N GLU A 19 20.34 -11.08 -8.27
CA GLU A 19 19.65 -9.84 -7.86
C GLU A 19 19.57 -9.73 -6.34
N VAL A 20 19.26 -10.82 -5.65
CA VAL A 20 19.31 -10.89 -4.18
C VAL A 20 20.70 -10.57 -3.65
N GLU A 21 21.75 -11.14 -4.20
CA GLU A 21 23.14 -10.88 -3.81
C GLU A 21 23.45 -9.36 -3.91
N ARG A 22 23.06 -8.72 -5.03
CA ARG A 22 23.25 -7.27 -5.20
C ARG A 22 22.45 -6.46 -4.17
N ILE A 23 21.22 -6.89 -3.85
CA ILE A 23 20.41 -6.23 -2.83
C ILE A 23 21.10 -6.38 -1.47
N MET A 24 21.58 -7.56 -1.12
CA MET A 24 22.25 -7.81 0.16
C MET A 24 23.53 -7.00 0.29
N GLU A 25 24.38 -6.93 -0.75
CA GLU A 25 25.55 -6.06 -0.80
C GLU A 25 25.20 -4.58 -0.61
N ARG A 26 24.09 -4.12 -1.20
CA ARG A 26 23.59 -2.75 -1.02
C ARG A 26 23.17 -2.48 0.42
N LEU A 27 22.51 -3.45 1.07
CA LEU A 27 22.10 -3.33 2.48
C LEU A 27 23.31 -3.13 3.43
N GLU A 28 24.47 -3.67 3.07
CA GLU A 28 25.72 -3.51 3.82
C GLU A 28 26.47 -2.20 3.49
N SER A 29 26.09 -1.53 2.40
CA SER A 29 26.73 -0.29 1.94
C SER A 29 26.21 0.95 2.69
N ASN A 30 26.91 2.09 2.49
CA ASN A 30 26.49 3.39 3.03
C ASN A 30 25.28 4.01 2.29
N ASN A 31 24.91 3.49 1.11
CA ASN A 31 23.78 3.97 0.32
C ASN A 31 22.51 3.20 0.70
N LYS A 32 21.98 3.47 1.89
CA LYS A 32 20.81 2.79 2.43
C LYS A 32 19.52 3.40 1.90
N ILE A 33 18.59 2.54 1.48
CA ILE A 33 17.21 2.94 1.24
C ILE A 33 16.54 3.13 2.59
N THR A 34 15.79 4.21 2.77
CA THR A 34 15.07 4.54 3.99
C THR A 34 13.59 4.78 3.71
N LEU A 35 12.76 4.57 4.71
CA LEU A 35 11.36 5.00 4.70
C LEU A 35 11.27 6.41 5.26
N GLN A 36 10.73 7.31 4.45
CA GLN A 36 10.43 8.66 4.86
C GLN A 36 9.02 8.72 5.45
N THR A 37 8.89 9.23 6.66
CA THR A 37 7.59 9.41 7.31
C THR A 37 6.95 10.70 6.80
N ASN A 38 5.86 10.55 6.03
CA ASN A 38 5.13 11.67 5.47
C ASN A 38 4.06 12.18 6.45
N GLU A 39 3.50 11.29 7.27
CA GLU A 39 2.39 11.62 8.15
C GLU A 39 2.29 10.66 9.34
N TYR A 40 2.01 11.20 10.53
CA TYR A 40 1.41 10.47 11.64
C TYR A 40 -0.10 10.55 11.52
N VAL A 41 -0.75 9.45 11.15
CA VAL A 41 -2.20 9.36 11.06
C VAL A 41 -2.77 9.08 12.44
N LEU A 42 -3.67 9.97 12.91
CA LEU A 42 -4.27 9.94 14.24
C LEU A 42 -5.78 9.69 14.13
N PRO A 43 -6.27 8.45 14.04
CA PRO A 43 -7.69 8.15 13.96
C PRO A 43 -8.42 8.62 15.23
N ILE A 44 -9.60 9.23 15.05
CA ILE A 44 -10.44 9.71 16.17
C ILE A 44 -11.27 8.52 16.68
N ARG A 45 -11.26 8.27 18.00
CA ARG A 45 -12.14 7.27 18.61
C ARG A 45 -13.53 7.86 18.86
N LYS A 46 -14.59 7.11 18.53
CA LYS A 46 -16.00 7.52 18.71
C LYS A 46 -16.38 7.78 20.17
N GLU A 47 -15.68 7.16 21.13
CA GLU A 47 -15.89 7.37 22.58
C GLU A 47 -15.33 8.69 23.11
N ALA A 48 -14.60 9.44 22.32
CA ALA A 48 -14.09 10.75 22.69
C ALA A 48 -15.21 11.81 22.67
N ASN A 49 -16.31 11.54 23.38
CA ASN A 49 -17.43 12.44 23.54
C ASN A 49 -17.03 13.77 24.16
N LEU A 50 -17.42 14.82 23.46
CA LEU A 50 -17.84 16.17 23.91
C LEU A 50 -16.83 17.16 24.47
N PHE A 51 -15.66 16.79 24.98
CA PHE A 51 -14.73 17.78 25.55
C PHE A 51 -13.25 17.50 25.35
N LYS A 52 -12.87 16.56 24.52
CA LYS A 52 -11.47 16.13 24.49
C LYS A 52 -10.97 15.96 23.07
N GLY A 53 -10.53 17.05 22.49
CA GLY A 53 -9.42 17.03 21.55
C GLY A 53 -8.12 16.58 22.23
N ARG A 54 -8.16 15.51 23.03
CA ARG A 54 -6.96 14.81 23.45
C ARG A 54 -6.65 13.83 22.34
N TYR A 55 -5.83 14.29 21.43
CA TYR A 55 -5.10 13.45 20.50
C TYR A 55 -4.39 12.37 21.32
N GLN A 56 -4.36 11.15 20.81
CA GLN A 56 -3.55 10.11 21.45
C GLN A 56 -2.12 10.64 21.46
N GLU A 57 -1.57 10.83 22.66
CA GLU A 57 -0.21 11.30 22.81
C GLU A 57 0.71 10.27 22.15
N ILE A 58 1.52 10.72 21.20
CA ILE A 58 2.48 9.91 20.48
C ILE A 58 3.67 9.60 21.39
N ASP A 59 3.86 10.40 22.44
CA ASP A 59 5.00 10.32 23.34
C ASP A 59 4.95 9.04 24.18
N GLY A 60 6.01 8.24 24.06
CA GLY A 60 6.20 7.01 24.83
C GLY A 60 5.80 5.69 24.16
N GLN A 61 5.35 5.71 22.91
CA GLN A 61 5.09 4.46 22.18
C GLN A 61 6.38 3.91 21.57
N ASN A 62 6.72 2.67 21.93
CA ASN A 62 7.88 1.95 21.36
C ASN A 62 7.59 1.35 19.97
N TRP A 63 6.36 1.42 19.46
CA TRP A 63 5.95 0.83 18.19
C TRP A 63 4.81 1.60 17.54
N PHE A 64 4.95 1.86 16.24
CA PHE A 64 3.88 2.34 15.38
C PHE A 64 3.64 1.35 14.24
N ASN A 65 2.39 1.05 13.95
CA ASN A 65 2.00 0.35 12.75
C ASN A 65 2.34 1.21 11.52
N ARG A 66 2.54 0.57 10.35
CA ARG A 66 3.09 1.26 9.18
C ARG A 66 2.29 0.95 7.93
N LEU A 67 1.83 2.01 7.27
CA LEU A 67 1.29 2.00 5.92
C LEU A 67 2.35 2.61 5.00
N CYS A 68 2.92 1.81 4.09
CA CYS A 68 4.04 2.22 3.24
C CYS A 68 3.60 2.33 1.77
N TYR A 69 3.79 3.49 1.18
CA TYR A 69 3.60 3.72 -0.25
C TYR A 69 4.90 3.47 -1.02
N GLY A 70 4.85 2.66 -2.07
CA GLY A 70 5.97 2.45 -2.99
C GLY A 70 6.19 1.00 -3.39
N ASP A 71 7.23 0.76 -4.21
CA ASP A 71 7.63 -0.60 -4.58
C ASP A 71 8.00 -1.42 -3.35
N ASN A 72 7.28 -2.51 -3.13
CA ASN A 72 7.49 -3.38 -1.98
C ASN A 72 8.90 -3.97 -1.89
N LEU A 73 9.61 -4.14 -3.03
CA LEU A 73 11.01 -4.55 -3.01
C LEU A 73 11.89 -3.52 -2.30
N LEU A 74 11.64 -2.23 -2.52
CA LEU A 74 12.36 -1.13 -1.87
C LEU A 74 11.90 -0.93 -0.43
N VAL A 75 10.59 -1.05 -0.17
CA VAL A 75 10.03 -1.03 1.20
C VAL A 75 10.69 -2.11 2.06
N MET A 76 10.76 -3.34 1.57
CA MET A 76 11.39 -4.45 2.29
C MET A 76 12.90 -4.22 2.53
N GLN A 77 13.61 -3.64 1.56
CA GLN A 77 15.02 -3.27 1.75
C GLN A 77 15.17 -2.22 2.86
N ALA A 78 14.31 -1.20 2.88
CA ALA A 78 14.30 -0.19 3.93
C ALA A 78 14.02 -0.79 5.33
N LEU A 79 13.06 -1.71 5.40
CA LEU A 79 12.74 -2.44 6.64
C LEU A 79 13.93 -3.32 7.12
N LEU A 80 14.61 -4.00 6.20
CA LEU A 80 15.81 -4.81 6.54
C LEU A 80 16.97 -3.95 7.03
N ASN A 81 17.12 -2.75 6.49
CA ASN A 81 18.16 -1.81 6.94
C ASN A 81 17.87 -1.23 8.33
N GLY A 82 16.59 -0.96 8.60
CA GLY A 82 16.21 -0.03 9.65
C GLY A 82 16.60 1.41 9.31
N ASP A 83 16.21 2.32 10.17
CA ASP A 83 16.54 3.75 10.04
C ASP A 83 16.78 4.36 11.41
N GLY A 84 18.03 4.69 11.69
CA GLY A 84 18.41 5.31 12.95
C GLY A 84 17.85 6.72 13.14
N ALA A 85 17.53 7.44 12.06
CA ALA A 85 16.96 8.78 12.12
C ALA A 85 15.49 8.78 12.58
N THR A 86 14.71 7.75 12.15
CA THR A 86 13.30 7.57 12.56
C THR A 86 13.13 6.62 13.74
N GLY A 87 14.24 6.08 14.29
CA GLY A 87 14.20 5.09 15.36
C GLY A 87 13.68 3.71 14.93
N LEU A 88 13.57 3.44 13.62
CA LEU A 88 13.17 2.13 13.12
C LEU A 88 14.34 1.14 13.24
N PRO A 89 14.24 0.10 14.08
CA PRO A 89 15.26 -0.95 14.12
C PRO A 89 15.20 -1.77 12.81
N SER A 90 16.28 -2.47 12.50
CA SER A 90 16.23 -3.49 11.45
C SER A 90 15.13 -4.51 11.75
N MET A 91 14.27 -4.75 10.78
CA MET A 91 13.18 -5.72 10.89
C MET A 91 13.59 -7.13 10.48
N ARG A 92 14.88 -7.37 10.25
CA ARG A 92 15.41 -8.71 9.93
C ARG A 92 15.04 -9.70 11.03
N GLY A 93 14.33 -10.77 10.68
CA GLY A 93 13.92 -11.79 11.63
C GLY A 93 12.87 -11.36 12.67
N MET A 94 12.10 -10.31 12.40
CA MET A 94 11.15 -9.73 13.36
C MET A 94 9.68 -9.96 13.03
N ILE A 95 9.34 -10.31 11.79
CA ILE A 95 7.95 -10.47 11.35
C ILE A 95 7.50 -11.91 11.57
N ASP A 96 6.37 -12.10 12.25
CA ASP A 96 5.88 -13.44 12.60
C ASP A 96 4.96 -14.03 11.53
N LEU A 97 4.24 -13.19 10.80
CA LEU A 97 3.32 -13.63 9.77
C LEU A 97 3.39 -12.70 8.57
N ILE A 98 3.57 -13.28 7.40
CA ILE A 98 3.41 -12.57 6.12
C ILE A 98 2.26 -13.22 5.36
N TYR A 99 1.29 -12.42 4.92
CA TYR A 99 0.30 -12.80 3.94
C TYR A 99 0.47 -11.91 2.72
N ILE A 100 0.42 -12.49 1.53
CA ILE A 100 0.44 -11.74 0.28
C ILE A 100 -0.57 -12.31 -0.71
N ASP A 101 -1.19 -11.38 -1.46
CA ASP A 101 -2.08 -11.64 -2.59
C ASP A 101 -1.54 -10.85 -3.80
N PRO A 102 -0.42 -11.32 -4.40
CA PRO A 102 0.23 -10.58 -5.48
C PRO A 102 -0.66 -10.55 -6.72
N PRO A 103 -0.53 -9.53 -7.58
CA PRO A 103 -1.31 -9.45 -8.82
C PRO A 103 -1.08 -10.71 -9.66
N TYR A 104 -2.16 -11.25 -10.23
CA TYR A 104 -2.10 -12.40 -11.12
C TYR A 104 -1.83 -11.93 -12.56
N ASP A 105 -1.24 -12.79 -13.37
CA ASP A 105 -1.06 -12.57 -14.84
C ASP A 105 -2.43 -12.61 -15.57
N SER A 106 -3.40 -11.82 -15.08
CA SER A 106 -4.79 -11.92 -15.54
C SER A 106 -5.13 -11.10 -16.76
N LYS A 107 -4.23 -10.24 -17.26
CA LYS A 107 -4.47 -9.27 -18.35
C LYS A 107 -5.74 -8.42 -18.16
N ALA A 108 -6.25 -8.33 -16.94
CA ALA A 108 -7.44 -7.56 -16.64
C ALA A 108 -7.10 -6.07 -16.56
N ASP A 109 -7.91 -5.24 -17.20
CA ASP A 109 -7.84 -3.79 -17.12
C ASP A 109 -8.52 -3.35 -15.81
N TYR A 110 -7.75 -3.25 -14.72
CA TYR A 110 -8.25 -2.85 -13.41
C TYR A 110 -8.47 -1.34 -13.39
N ARG A 111 -9.71 -0.92 -13.63
CA ARG A 111 -10.10 0.49 -13.54
C ARG A 111 -10.60 0.82 -12.16
N THR A 112 -10.21 1.97 -11.64
CA THR A 112 -10.74 2.51 -10.39
C THR A 112 -11.93 3.40 -10.71
N LYS A 113 -13.09 3.07 -10.15
CA LYS A 113 -14.27 3.91 -10.27
C LYS A 113 -14.22 5.01 -9.21
N ILE A 114 -14.35 6.26 -9.65
CA ILE A 114 -14.42 7.46 -8.81
C ILE A 114 -15.79 8.08 -9.02
N THR A 115 -16.61 8.13 -7.98
CA THR A 115 -17.91 8.79 -8.02
C THR A 115 -17.75 10.23 -7.58
N LEU A 116 -18.11 11.19 -8.42
CA LEU A 116 -18.08 12.61 -8.15
C LEU A 116 -19.50 13.17 -8.18
N PRO A 117 -19.76 14.38 -7.65
CA PRO A 117 -21.08 15.00 -7.75
C PRO A 117 -21.54 15.11 -9.22
N GLY A 118 -22.60 14.38 -9.55
CA GLY A 118 -23.20 14.38 -10.89
C GLY A 118 -22.53 13.50 -11.94
N CYS A 119 -21.43 12.82 -11.65
CA CYS A 119 -20.82 11.89 -12.62
C CYS A 119 -19.96 10.80 -11.96
N ASP A 120 -19.82 9.70 -12.70
CA ASP A 120 -18.85 8.63 -12.39
C ASP A 120 -17.69 8.70 -13.39
N ILE A 121 -16.47 8.66 -12.90
CA ILE A 121 -15.25 8.64 -13.69
C ILE A 121 -14.56 7.29 -13.50
N GLU A 122 -14.06 6.70 -14.57
CA GLU A 122 -13.22 5.52 -14.51
C GLU A 122 -11.77 5.90 -14.82
N GLN A 123 -10.93 5.82 -13.82
CA GLN A 123 -9.50 6.00 -13.96
C GLN A 123 -8.87 4.69 -14.41
N LYS A 124 -8.12 4.73 -15.51
CA LYS A 124 -7.22 3.64 -15.88
C LYS A 124 -6.05 3.61 -14.88
N PRO A 125 -5.52 2.41 -14.57
CA PRO A 125 -4.32 2.34 -13.77
C PRO A 125 -3.24 3.24 -14.42
N ASN A 126 -2.54 4.02 -13.60
CA ASN A 126 -1.41 4.79 -14.12
C ASN A 126 -0.32 3.84 -14.63
N VAL A 127 0.66 4.36 -15.38
CA VAL A 127 1.67 3.49 -16.00
C VAL A 127 2.46 2.72 -14.95
N LEU A 128 2.66 3.27 -13.74
CA LEU A 128 3.32 2.58 -12.63
C LEU A 128 2.44 1.45 -12.08
N GLU A 129 1.15 1.67 -11.95
CA GLU A 129 0.18 0.65 -11.54
C GLU A 129 -0.01 -0.41 -12.62
N GLN A 130 -0.03 -0.02 -13.90
CA GLN A 130 0.01 -0.97 -15.02
C GLN A 130 1.27 -1.81 -14.98
N PHE A 131 2.42 -1.24 -14.56
CA PHE A 131 3.65 -2.01 -14.36
C PHE A 131 3.53 -3.05 -13.26
N ALA A 132 2.88 -2.70 -12.17
CA ALA A 132 2.60 -3.67 -11.10
C ALA A 132 1.62 -4.75 -11.58
N TYR A 133 0.71 -4.43 -12.53
CA TYR A 133 -0.42 -5.30 -12.86
C TYR A 133 -0.43 -5.91 -14.28
N SER A 134 0.25 -5.37 -15.28
CA SER A 134 0.10 -5.90 -16.65
C SER A 134 1.32 -5.88 -17.57
N ASP A 135 2.18 -4.89 -17.49
CA ASP A 135 3.18 -4.65 -18.56
C ASP A 135 4.59 -5.19 -18.27
N THR A 136 4.87 -5.59 -17.04
CA THR A 136 6.10 -6.32 -16.68
C THR A 136 6.14 -7.72 -17.31
N TRP A 137 5.01 -8.20 -17.78
CA TRP A 137 4.84 -9.54 -18.31
C TRP A 137 5.00 -9.63 -19.84
N LYS A 138 5.94 -8.88 -20.42
CA LYS A 138 6.22 -9.02 -21.87
C LYS A 138 6.45 -10.49 -22.27
N ASP A 139 7.09 -11.24 -21.38
CA ASP A 139 7.35 -12.64 -21.52
C ASP A 139 6.38 -13.52 -20.68
N GLY A 140 5.21 -12.97 -20.27
CA GLY A 140 4.19 -13.68 -19.49
C GLY A 140 4.70 -14.14 -18.12
N THR A 141 4.42 -15.39 -17.78
CA THR A 141 4.77 -16.01 -16.49
C THR A 141 6.25 -15.91 -16.12
N ILE A 142 7.16 -15.87 -17.12
CA ILE A 142 8.61 -15.76 -16.87
C ILE A 142 8.95 -14.43 -16.17
N SER A 143 8.46 -13.32 -16.69
CA SER A 143 8.70 -12.00 -16.09
C SER A 143 8.09 -11.90 -14.69
N TYR A 144 6.92 -12.48 -14.48
CA TYR A 144 6.28 -12.59 -13.18
C TYR A 144 7.16 -13.30 -12.15
N LEU A 145 7.67 -14.47 -12.51
CA LEU A 145 8.51 -15.27 -11.61
C LEU A 145 9.84 -14.56 -11.30
N LYS A 146 10.43 -13.87 -12.29
CA LYS A 146 11.62 -13.03 -12.07
C LYS A 146 11.37 -11.90 -11.07
N MET A 147 10.19 -11.26 -11.13
CA MET A 147 9.79 -10.22 -10.19
C MET A 147 9.54 -10.77 -8.78
N MET A 148 8.91 -11.93 -8.69
CA MET A 148 8.54 -12.54 -7.40
C MET A 148 9.74 -13.12 -6.64
N TYR A 149 10.76 -13.65 -7.31
CA TYR A 149 11.87 -14.33 -6.65
C TYR A 149 12.59 -13.45 -5.60
N PRO A 150 13.11 -12.26 -5.93
CA PRO A 150 13.78 -11.42 -4.93
C PRO A 150 12.83 -10.96 -3.82
N ARG A 151 11.55 -10.72 -4.11
CA ARG A 151 10.55 -10.34 -3.12
C ARG A 151 10.29 -11.43 -2.10
N LEU A 152 10.08 -12.67 -2.55
CA LEU A 152 9.89 -13.82 -1.67
C LEU A 152 11.14 -14.08 -0.81
N TYR A 153 12.33 -13.87 -1.36
CA TYR A 153 13.57 -14.00 -0.61
C TYR A 153 13.67 -12.95 0.51
N LEU A 154 13.41 -11.68 0.23
CA LEU A 154 13.43 -10.61 1.26
C LEU A 154 12.35 -10.85 2.32
N MET A 155 11.18 -11.37 1.95
CA MET A 155 10.14 -11.77 2.90
C MET A 155 10.66 -12.84 3.86
N ARG A 156 11.41 -13.84 3.37
CA ARG A 156 12.06 -14.85 4.22
C ARG A 156 13.05 -14.22 5.20
N GLU A 157 13.85 -13.23 4.75
CA GLU A 157 14.80 -12.53 5.61
C GLU A 157 14.10 -11.71 6.72
N LEU A 158 12.92 -11.13 6.42
CA LEU A 158 12.12 -10.40 7.39
C LEU A 158 11.43 -11.30 8.42
N LEU A 159 11.09 -12.55 8.07
CA LEU A 159 10.41 -13.49 8.95
C LEU A 159 11.26 -13.86 10.17
N SER A 160 10.62 -13.95 11.33
CA SER A 160 11.20 -14.52 12.55
C SER A 160 11.37 -16.05 12.40
N GLU A 161 12.17 -16.65 13.26
CA GLU A 161 12.35 -18.12 13.26
C GLU A 161 11.03 -18.88 13.54
N GLN A 162 10.06 -18.22 14.15
CA GLN A 162 8.73 -18.77 14.39
C GLN A 162 7.71 -18.33 13.33
N GLY A 163 8.16 -17.54 12.36
CA GLY A 163 7.30 -16.92 11.36
C GLY A 163 6.89 -17.85 10.22
N GLY A 164 5.79 -17.47 9.57
CA GLY A 164 5.28 -18.15 8.39
C GLY A 164 4.78 -17.20 7.33
N ILE A 165 4.70 -17.69 6.10
CA ILE A 165 4.20 -16.96 4.95
C ILE A 165 3.05 -17.71 4.28
N TYR A 166 1.98 -16.97 3.96
CA TYR A 166 0.87 -17.42 3.14
C TYR A 166 0.88 -16.66 1.82
N VAL A 167 1.02 -17.40 0.73
CA VAL A 167 1.03 -16.82 -0.62
C VAL A 167 -0.24 -17.24 -1.34
N HIS A 168 -1.14 -16.28 -1.52
CA HIS A 168 -2.43 -16.47 -2.18
C HIS A 168 -2.26 -16.27 -3.68
N VAL A 169 -2.56 -17.29 -4.45
CA VAL A 169 -2.36 -17.29 -5.91
C VAL A 169 -3.50 -18.06 -6.59
N ASP A 170 -3.66 -17.80 -7.87
CA ASP A 170 -4.59 -18.55 -8.67
C ASP A 170 -3.95 -19.83 -9.27
N TRP A 171 -4.75 -20.62 -9.95
CA TRP A 171 -4.34 -21.86 -10.59
C TRP A 171 -3.31 -21.68 -11.71
N HIS A 172 -3.20 -20.48 -12.34
CA HIS A 172 -2.26 -20.26 -13.44
C HIS A 172 -0.81 -20.33 -12.99
N ILE A 173 -0.52 -19.80 -11.80
CA ILE A 173 0.85 -19.57 -11.34
C ILE A 173 1.20 -20.34 -10.06
N SER A 174 0.22 -20.96 -9.37
CA SER A 174 0.43 -21.62 -8.08
C SER A 174 1.58 -22.64 -8.11
N HIS A 175 1.63 -23.49 -9.14
CA HIS A 175 2.66 -24.52 -9.26
C HIS A 175 4.07 -23.94 -9.43
N TYR A 176 4.21 -22.85 -10.18
CA TYR A 176 5.50 -22.21 -10.42
C TYR A 176 5.98 -21.44 -9.18
N ILE A 177 5.07 -20.74 -8.50
CA ILE A 177 5.38 -20.09 -7.23
C ILE A 177 5.78 -21.11 -6.17
N LYS A 178 5.11 -22.28 -6.14
CA LYS A 178 5.48 -23.41 -5.26
C LYS A 178 6.95 -23.81 -5.45
N ILE A 179 7.43 -23.92 -6.70
CA ILE A 179 8.82 -24.26 -7.00
C ILE A 179 9.78 -23.18 -6.51
N LEU A 180 9.44 -21.89 -6.67
CA LEU A 180 10.26 -20.80 -6.12
C LEU A 180 10.30 -20.84 -4.59
N LEU A 181 9.16 -21.08 -3.94
CA LEU A 181 9.08 -21.19 -2.48
C LEU A 181 9.86 -22.39 -1.96
N ASP A 182 9.83 -23.56 -2.64
CA ASP A 182 10.66 -24.72 -2.30
C ASP A 182 12.15 -24.40 -2.37
N ASN A 183 12.57 -23.57 -3.33
CA ASN A 183 13.97 -23.14 -3.46
C ASN A 183 14.38 -22.11 -2.37
N ILE A 184 13.47 -21.22 -1.99
CA ILE A 184 13.76 -20.12 -1.05
C ILE A 184 13.60 -20.57 0.41
N PHE A 185 12.49 -21.25 0.73
CA PHE A 185 12.13 -21.67 2.10
C PHE A 185 12.55 -23.10 2.43
N GLU A 186 13.04 -23.84 1.47
CA GLU A 186 13.30 -25.29 1.52
C GLU A 186 12.00 -26.11 1.57
N LYS A 187 11.95 -27.21 0.81
CA LYS A 187 10.75 -28.07 0.68
C LYS A 187 10.23 -28.64 2.01
N TYR A 188 11.12 -28.78 3.00
CA TYR A 188 10.76 -29.33 4.32
C TYR A 188 9.93 -28.36 5.15
N ASN A 189 9.99 -27.08 4.84
CA ASN A 189 9.23 -26.01 5.49
C ASN A 189 7.87 -25.75 4.83
N PHE A 190 7.53 -26.50 3.78
CA PHE A 190 6.19 -26.53 3.23
C PHE A 190 5.21 -27.14 4.24
N LYS A 191 4.14 -26.41 4.58
CA LYS A 191 3.15 -26.84 5.55
C LYS A 191 1.87 -27.31 4.89
N ASN A 192 1.26 -26.45 4.04
CA ASN A 192 0.00 -26.79 3.39
C ASN A 192 -0.15 -26.08 2.03
N GLU A 193 -0.85 -26.76 1.14
CA GLU A 193 -1.60 -26.15 0.06
C GLU A 193 -3.06 -26.08 0.48
N ILE A 194 -3.63 -24.89 0.55
CA ILE A 194 -5.00 -24.64 0.98
C ILE A 194 -5.81 -24.29 -0.26
N ALA A 195 -6.88 -25.04 -0.49
CA ALA A 195 -7.87 -24.74 -1.52
C ALA A 195 -9.01 -23.91 -0.90
N TRP A 196 -9.06 -22.61 -1.22
CA TRP A 196 -10.14 -21.75 -0.80
C TRP A 196 -11.21 -21.62 -1.88
N ARG A 197 -12.41 -22.10 -1.60
CA ARG A 197 -13.55 -22.04 -2.52
C ARG A 197 -14.18 -20.66 -2.49
N ARG A 198 -14.03 -19.89 -3.60
CA ARG A 198 -14.55 -18.53 -3.73
C ARG A 198 -16.06 -18.47 -3.98
N GLY A 199 -16.61 -19.43 -4.70
CA GLY A 199 -18.00 -19.39 -5.14
C GLY A 199 -18.53 -20.73 -5.61
N ASN A 200 -19.75 -20.71 -6.09
CA ASN A 200 -20.43 -21.89 -6.63
C ASN A 200 -19.93 -22.21 -8.05
N ALA A 201 -20.16 -23.45 -8.47
CA ALA A 201 -19.90 -23.86 -9.85
C ALA A 201 -20.76 -23.05 -10.82
N ASN A 202 -20.18 -22.71 -11.97
CA ASN A 202 -20.94 -22.05 -13.03
C ASN A 202 -21.96 -23.05 -13.62
N THR A 203 -23.19 -22.60 -13.82
CA THR A 203 -24.30 -23.39 -14.36
C THR A 203 -24.31 -23.47 -15.89
N ASN A 204 -23.26 -22.96 -16.56
CA ASN A 204 -23.18 -23.01 -18.02
C ASN A 204 -23.10 -24.45 -18.54
N THR A 205 -24.19 -24.93 -19.14
CA THR A 205 -24.35 -26.28 -19.67
C THR A 205 -23.49 -26.57 -20.91
N SER A 206 -22.95 -25.55 -21.59
CA SER A 206 -22.07 -25.69 -22.75
C SER A 206 -20.57 -25.77 -22.37
N ALA A 207 -20.23 -25.71 -21.09
CA ALA A 207 -18.84 -25.75 -20.63
C ALA A 207 -18.19 -27.12 -20.92
N LYS A 208 -16.98 -27.09 -21.50
CA LYS A 208 -16.18 -28.31 -21.80
C LYS A 208 -15.16 -28.63 -20.69
N GLN A 209 -15.27 -27.99 -19.52
CA GLN A 209 -14.35 -28.16 -18.39
C GLN A 209 -15.09 -27.89 -17.07
N TYR A 210 -14.53 -28.38 -15.97
CA TYR A 210 -15.03 -28.06 -14.64
C TYR A 210 -14.87 -26.57 -14.33
N SER A 211 -15.79 -26.03 -13.53
CA SER A 211 -15.72 -24.64 -13.08
C SER A 211 -14.51 -24.43 -12.16
N ARG A 212 -13.76 -23.36 -12.41
CA ARG A 212 -12.62 -22.95 -11.58
C ARG A 212 -13.10 -21.99 -10.51
N ASN A 213 -13.48 -22.51 -9.39
CA ASN A 213 -14.15 -21.77 -8.31
C ASN A 213 -13.34 -21.69 -7.01
N HIS A 214 -12.06 -22.03 -7.05
CA HIS A 214 -11.17 -21.93 -5.90
C HIS A 214 -9.86 -21.23 -6.26
N ASP A 215 -9.23 -20.63 -5.25
CA ASP A 215 -7.86 -20.14 -5.26
C ASP A 215 -6.99 -21.06 -4.40
N VAL A 216 -5.69 -20.95 -4.59
CA VAL A 216 -4.67 -21.71 -3.86
C VAL A 216 -3.93 -20.78 -2.92
N ILE A 217 -3.78 -21.18 -1.65
CA ILE A 217 -2.96 -20.47 -0.67
C ILE A 217 -1.84 -21.42 -0.24
N LEU A 218 -0.60 -21.07 -0.58
CA LEU A 218 0.59 -21.84 -0.22
C LEU A 218 1.10 -21.37 1.14
N TYR A 219 1.20 -22.28 2.11
CA TYR A 219 1.71 -21.98 3.45
C TYR A 219 3.08 -22.60 3.66
N TYR A 220 4.06 -21.76 3.98
CA TYR A 220 5.42 -22.11 4.37
C TYR A 220 5.77 -21.49 5.72
N SER A 221 6.59 -22.18 6.49
CA SER A 221 7.25 -21.61 7.67
C SER A 221 8.70 -21.27 7.35
N LYS A 222 9.32 -20.42 8.18
CA LYS A 222 10.76 -20.18 8.09
C LYS A 222 11.57 -21.33 8.66
N SER A 223 11.08 -21.95 9.72
CA SER A 223 11.70 -23.11 10.37
C SER A 223 10.64 -24.07 10.94
N GLU A 224 11.08 -25.14 11.59
CA GLU A 224 10.19 -26.08 12.28
C GLU A 224 9.52 -25.49 13.54
N LYS A 225 10.02 -24.38 14.05
CA LYS A 225 9.52 -23.71 15.27
C LYS A 225 8.33 -22.78 15.01
N ASN A 226 7.63 -22.94 13.90
CA ASN A 226 6.56 -22.02 13.50
C ASN A 226 5.39 -21.98 14.50
N ILE A 227 4.83 -20.77 14.66
CA ILE A 227 3.57 -20.59 15.38
C ILE A 227 2.45 -21.21 14.53
N PHE A 228 1.72 -22.16 15.13
CA PHE A 228 0.50 -22.70 14.54
C PHE A 228 -0.53 -23.06 15.61
N LEU A 229 -1.59 -22.25 15.71
CA LEU A 229 -2.71 -22.41 16.60
C LEU A 229 -3.87 -23.05 15.84
N ARG A 230 -4.15 -24.30 16.18
CA ARG A 230 -5.19 -25.07 15.48
C ARG A 230 -6.55 -24.38 15.62
N GLN A 231 -7.22 -24.15 14.51
CA GLN A 231 -8.56 -23.58 14.48
C GLN A 231 -9.62 -24.67 14.31
N PHE A 232 -10.83 -24.42 14.80
CA PHE A 232 -11.96 -25.34 14.75
C PHE A 232 -13.17 -24.66 14.12
N LYS A 233 -13.95 -25.44 13.39
CA LYS A 233 -15.28 -25.05 12.93
C LYS A 233 -16.36 -25.71 13.81
N PRO A 234 -17.52 -25.09 14.00
CA PRO A 234 -18.60 -25.71 14.75
C PRO A 234 -18.92 -27.11 14.24
N TYR A 235 -19.31 -28.00 15.13
CA TYR A 235 -19.77 -29.33 14.72
C TYR A 235 -20.99 -29.25 13.81
N SER A 236 -21.01 -30.06 12.75
CA SER A 236 -22.20 -30.21 11.91
C SER A 236 -23.33 -30.88 12.73
N GLU A 237 -24.59 -30.66 12.31
CA GLU A 237 -25.74 -31.32 12.95
C GLU A 237 -25.60 -32.84 12.92
N ALA A 238 -25.04 -33.41 11.85
CA ALA A 238 -24.79 -34.83 11.74
C ALA A 238 -23.78 -35.29 12.81
N THR A 239 -22.72 -34.52 13.07
CA THR A 239 -21.74 -34.79 14.11
C THR A 239 -22.37 -34.66 15.48
N LEU A 240 -23.17 -33.60 15.75
CA LEU A 240 -23.86 -33.41 17.03
C LEU A 240 -24.81 -34.56 17.35
N LYS A 241 -25.50 -35.13 16.37
CA LYS A 241 -26.35 -36.30 16.52
C LYS A 241 -25.61 -37.57 16.97
N MET A 242 -24.30 -37.65 16.75
CA MET A 242 -23.48 -38.76 17.25
C MET A 242 -23.25 -38.74 18.78
N TYR A 243 -23.32 -37.54 19.39
CA TYR A 243 -23.17 -37.34 20.82
C TYR A 243 -24.52 -37.60 21.55
N LYS A 244 -24.88 -38.87 21.66
CA LYS A 244 -26.19 -39.30 22.13
C LYS A 244 -26.20 -39.90 23.53
N TYR A 245 -25.04 -40.18 24.10
CA TYR A 245 -24.91 -40.76 25.45
C TYR A 245 -24.63 -39.66 26.45
N ASP A 246 -25.12 -39.84 27.68
CA ASP A 246 -24.90 -38.94 28.83
C ASP A 246 -24.89 -39.76 30.09
N ASP A 247 -23.85 -39.67 30.91
CA ASP A 247 -23.75 -40.37 32.19
C ASP A 247 -24.37 -39.53 33.34
N PHE A 248 -24.85 -38.31 33.05
CA PHE A 248 -25.43 -37.35 34.02
C PHE A 248 -24.46 -36.99 35.16
N ASP A 249 -23.14 -37.04 34.89
CA ASP A 249 -22.06 -36.76 35.85
C ASP A 249 -21.52 -35.32 35.73
N GLY A 250 -22.20 -34.48 35.00
CA GLY A 250 -21.85 -33.06 34.76
C GLY A 250 -20.87 -32.82 33.60
N ARG A 251 -20.32 -33.86 32.98
CA ARG A 251 -19.41 -33.74 31.81
C ARG A 251 -20.15 -33.56 30.48
N GLY A 252 -21.47 -33.81 30.47
CA GLY A 252 -22.34 -33.64 29.32
C GLY A 252 -22.32 -34.82 28.34
N LYS A 253 -22.82 -34.57 27.12
CA LYS A 253 -23.01 -35.64 26.13
C LYS A 253 -21.71 -36.12 25.53
N TYR A 254 -21.63 -37.41 25.26
CA TYR A 254 -20.46 -38.06 24.63
C TYR A 254 -20.88 -39.02 23.51
N ARG A 255 -19.91 -39.37 22.67
CA ARG A 255 -19.98 -40.46 21.69
C ARG A 255 -18.95 -41.54 22.03
N LEU A 256 -19.21 -42.75 21.53
CA LEU A 256 -18.29 -43.88 21.69
C LEU A 256 -17.34 -43.95 20.51
N GLN A 257 -16.04 -43.98 20.81
CA GLN A 257 -14.97 -44.15 19.84
C GLN A 257 -14.19 -45.41 20.15
N GLU A 258 -13.85 -46.23 19.14
CA GLU A 258 -13.02 -47.42 19.33
C GLU A 258 -11.62 -47.07 19.81
N LEU A 259 -11.16 -47.80 20.85
CA LEU A 259 -9.79 -47.72 21.34
C LEU A 259 -8.87 -48.55 20.48
N ARG A 260 -8.31 -47.98 19.36
CA ARG A 260 -7.47 -48.75 18.43
C ARG A 260 -6.01 -48.83 18.91
N ASP A 261 -5.36 -47.71 19.13
CA ASP A 261 -3.89 -47.61 19.27
C ASP A 261 -3.44 -47.00 20.62
N TYR A 262 -4.22 -47.14 21.69
CA TYR A 262 -3.83 -46.64 23.00
C TYR A 262 -2.96 -47.68 23.74
N SER A 263 -1.84 -47.21 24.33
CA SER A 263 -1.01 -48.02 25.21
C SER A 263 -1.78 -48.50 26.47
N GLU A 264 -1.39 -49.63 27.06
CA GLU A 264 -2.02 -50.12 28.27
C GLU A 264 -1.94 -49.11 29.43
N GLU A 265 -0.88 -48.32 29.51
CA GLU A 265 -0.74 -47.25 30.50
C GLU A 265 -1.79 -46.17 30.30
N THR A 266 -1.99 -45.72 29.06
CA THR A 266 -3.02 -44.74 28.71
C THR A 266 -4.41 -45.29 28.99
N ARG A 267 -4.67 -46.55 28.68
CA ARG A 267 -5.96 -47.21 28.98
C ARG A 267 -6.24 -47.26 30.49
N LYS A 268 -5.23 -47.54 31.34
CA LYS A 268 -5.36 -47.51 32.78
C LYS A 268 -5.77 -46.13 33.28
N LEU A 269 -5.13 -45.07 32.80
CA LEU A 269 -5.48 -43.69 33.16
C LEU A 269 -6.92 -43.33 32.73
N LEU A 270 -7.32 -43.67 31.50
CA LEU A 270 -8.67 -43.43 31.01
C LEU A 270 -9.75 -44.19 31.79
N ARG A 271 -9.44 -45.40 32.31
CA ARG A 271 -10.33 -46.14 33.19
C ARG A 271 -10.48 -45.44 34.56
N LEU A 272 -9.38 -44.95 35.12
CA LEU A 272 -9.40 -44.15 36.35
C LEU A 272 -10.23 -42.87 36.22
N GLU A 273 -10.17 -42.25 35.06
CA GLU A 273 -10.94 -41.03 34.72
C GLU A 273 -12.41 -41.34 34.35
N ASN A 274 -12.86 -42.61 34.41
CA ASN A 274 -14.18 -43.04 33.94
C ASN A 274 -14.51 -42.62 32.50
N LYS A 275 -13.46 -42.61 31.63
CA LYS A 275 -13.57 -42.27 30.19
C LYS A 275 -13.66 -43.51 29.28
N ILE A 276 -13.68 -44.71 29.85
CA ILE A 276 -13.87 -45.94 29.11
C ILE A 276 -15.28 -46.50 29.35
N TYR A 277 -15.92 -46.89 28.25
CA TYR A 277 -17.18 -47.65 28.26
C TYR A 277 -16.89 -49.07 27.74
N PHE A 278 -17.33 -50.08 28.53
CA PHE A 278 -17.23 -51.48 28.15
C PHE A 278 -18.63 -52.03 27.79
N ASN A 279 -18.79 -52.52 26.57
CA ASN A 279 -20.07 -53.05 26.07
C ASN A 279 -20.27 -54.57 26.33
N GLY A 280 -19.42 -55.19 27.15
CA GLY A 280 -19.38 -56.64 27.37
C GLY A 280 -18.40 -57.40 26.48
N THR A 281 -17.91 -56.79 25.41
CA THR A 281 -16.99 -57.42 24.46
C THR A 281 -15.78 -56.53 24.17
N LYS A 282 -15.98 -55.21 24.03
CA LYS A 282 -14.94 -54.24 23.65
C LYS A 282 -15.02 -53.00 24.50
N GLU A 283 -13.87 -52.36 24.68
CA GLU A 283 -13.73 -51.06 25.31
C GLU A 283 -13.82 -49.94 24.27
N TYR A 284 -14.53 -48.86 24.62
CA TYR A 284 -14.70 -47.67 23.83
C TYR A 284 -14.29 -46.44 24.65
N LEU A 285 -13.68 -45.46 24.05
CA LEU A 285 -13.44 -44.15 24.64
C LEU A 285 -14.73 -43.34 24.63
N LYS A 286 -15.11 -42.81 25.77
CA LYS A 286 -16.14 -41.79 25.88
C LYS A 286 -15.53 -40.45 25.45
N GLN A 287 -15.80 -40.01 24.25
CA GLN A 287 -15.38 -38.68 23.74
C GLN A 287 -16.49 -37.68 24.03
N TYR A 288 -16.26 -36.81 24.99
CA TYR A 288 -17.25 -35.78 25.35
C TYR A 288 -17.29 -34.65 24.34
N LEU A 289 -18.46 -34.03 24.18
CA LEU A 289 -18.65 -32.88 23.31
C LEU A 289 -17.77 -31.69 23.70
N THR A 290 -17.52 -31.58 25.01
CA THR A 290 -16.68 -30.56 25.64
C THR A 290 -15.18 -30.82 25.55
N ASP A 291 -14.75 -32.03 25.13
CA ASP A 291 -13.32 -32.37 25.00
C ASP A 291 -12.62 -31.57 23.87
N LYS A 292 -13.39 -31.03 22.93
CA LYS A 292 -12.87 -30.28 21.76
C LYS A 292 -13.79 -29.12 21.43
N GLU A 293 -13.23 -28.04 20.93
CA GLU A 293 -13.94 -26.82 20.53
C GLU A 293 -14.74 -26.96 19.23
N GLY A 294 -14.61 -28.10 18.52
CA GLY A 294 -15.28 -28.35 17.26
C GLY A 294 -14.56 -29.34 16.37
N THR A 295 -14.86 -29.31 15.09
CA THR A 295 -14.14 -30.06 14.06
C THR A 295 -12.91 -29.27 13.64
N ALA A 296 -11.72 -29.85 13.73
CA ALA A 296 -10.50 -29.21 13.29
C ALA A 296 -10.62 -28.79 11.82
N LEU A 297 -10.14 -27.61 11.48
CA LEU A 297 -10.05 -27.16 10.10
C LEU A 297 -9.03 -28.00 9.33
N ASP A 298 -9.37 -28.29 8.08
CA ASP A 298 -8.52 -28.94 7.10
C ASP A 298 -8.00 -27.93 6.05
N SER A 299 -7.38 -28.39 5.00
CA SER A 299 -6.83 -27.56 3.91
C SER A 299 -7.85 -27.22 2.82
N VAL A 300 -9.12 -27.62 2.95
CA VAL A 300 -10.18 -27.27 2.00
C VAL A 300 -11.18 -26.33 2.68
N TRP A 301 -11.14 -25.07 2.31
CA TRP A 301 -11.95 -24.02 2.95
C TRP A 301 -13.16 -23.68 2.07
N GLU A 302 -14.30 -24.19 2.42
CA GLU A 302 -15.56 -23.98 1.71
C GLU A 302 -16.54 -23.07 2.47
N ASP A 303 -16.25 -22.80 3.74
CA ASP A 303 -17.13 -22.11 4.67
C ASP A 303 -16.95 -20.59 4.69
N ILE A 304 -16.00 -20.04 3.91
CA ILE A 304 -15.77 -18.61 3.75
C ILE A 304 -16.07 -18.24 2.29
N PRO A 305 -17.24 -17.68 1.99
CA PRO A 305 -17.54 -17.23 0.64
C PRO A 305 -16.74 -15.97 0.28
N SER A 306 -16.55 -15.71 -1.02
CA SER A 306 -16.08 -14.41 -1.51
C SER A 306 -17.09 -13.32 -1.20
N LEU A 307 -16.62 -12.07 -1.17
CA LEU A 307 -17.50 -10.92 -0.93
C LEU A 307 -18.59 -10.78 -2.00
N GLN A 308 -19.82 -10.69 -1.55
CA GLN A 308 -20.98 -10.46 -2.42
C GLN A 308 -21.15 -8.97 -2.70
N GLY A 309 -21.78 -8.64 -3.83
CA GLY A 309 -21.91 -7.27 -4.32
C GLY A 309 -22.58 -6.26 -3.38
N SER A 310 -23.40 -6.70 -2.43
CA SER A 310 -24.19 -5.88 -1.49
C SER A 310 -23.69 -6.00 -0.02
N GLY A 311 -22.56 -6.63 0.23
CA GLY A 311 -22.04 -6.80 1.58
C GLY A 311 -21.50 -5.50 2.16
N SER A 312 -21.78 -5.21 3.44
CA SER A 312 -21.30 -4.02 4.18
C SER A 312 -19.78 -3.92 4.29
N GLU A 313 -19.08 -5.03 4.10
CA GLU A 313 -17.61 -5.09 4.11
C GLU A 313 -16.98 -4.61 2.80
N ARG A 314 -17.75 -4.45 1.73
CA ARG A 314 -17.23 -4.19 0.40
C ARG A 314 -16.82 -2.72 0.21
N LEU A 315 -15.57 -2.49 -0.22
CA LEU A 315 -14.95 -1.18 -0.41
C LEU A 315 -14.76 -0.79 -1.89
N ASN A 316 -15.57 -1.25 -2.82
CA ASN A 316 -15.39 -0.97 -4.26
C ASN A 316 -13.97 -1.28 -4.82
N TYR A 317 -13.18 -2.10 -4.12
CA TYR A 317 -11.88 -2.57 -4.57
C TYR A 317 -12.02 -3.97 -5.20
N ALA A 318 -11.64 -4.11 -6.48
CA ALA A 318 -11.99 -5.27 -7.31
C ALA A 318 -11.50 -6.63 -6.75
N THR A 319 -10.36 -6.64 -6.07
CA THR A 319 -9.69 -7.86 -5.57
C THR A 319 -9.76 -8.03 -4.06
N GLN A 320 -10.64 -7.28 -3.37
CA GLN A 320 -10.77 -7.33 -1.92
C GLN A 320 -11.06 -8.76 -1.42
N LYS A 321 -10.28 -9.21 -0.44
CA LYS A 321 -10.49 -10.50 0.23
C LYS A 321 -11.39 -10.34 1.47
N PRO A 322 -12.17 -11.38 1.83
CA PRO A 322 -13.01 -11.34 3.04
C PRO A 322 -12.18 -11.25 4.32
N GLU A 323 -12.62 -10.45 5.29
CA GLU A 323 -11.96 -10.35 6.60
C GLU A 323 -11.88 -11.72 7.31
N LYS A 324 -12.91 -12.55 7.21
CA LYS A 324 -12.92 -13.91 7.79
C LYS A 324 -11.78 -14.80 7.29
N LEU A 325 -11.35 -14.61 6.03
CA LEU A 325 -10.21 -15.35 5.48
C LEU A 325 -8.92 -14.98 6.19
N LEU A 326 -8.66 -13.67 6.33
CA LEU A 326 -7.48 -13.16 7.01
C LEU A 326 -7.54 -13.40 8.52
N GLU A 327 -8.73 -13.32 9.13
CA GLU A 327 -8.93 -13.65 10.54
C GLU A 327 -8.49 -15.09 10.83
N ARG A 328 -8.88 -16.06 10.00
CA ARG A 328 -8.45 -17.46 10.11
C ARG A 328 -6.95 -17.61 10.03
N ILE A 329 -6.32 -16.98 9.03
CA ILE A 329 -4.88 -17.06 8.83
C ILE A 329 -4.13 -16.41 9.99
N ILE A 330 -4.52 -15.22 10.39
CA ILE A 330 -3.86 -14.46 11.46
C ILE A 330 -4.01 -15.17 12.81
N LYS A 331 -5.19 -15.68 13.14
CA LYS A 331 -5.42 -16.47 14.36
C LYS A 331 -4.62 -17.77 14.38
N SER A 332 -4.43 -18.40 13.22
CA SER A 332 -3.67 -19.67 13.15
C SER A 332 -2.17 -19.47 13.30
N SER A 333 -1.61 -18.35 12.85
CA SER A 333 -0.16 -18.23 12.70
C SER A 333 0.43 -16.98 13.35
N SER A 334 -0.26 -16.42 14.33
CA SER A 334 0.26 -15.30 15.12
C SER A 334 -0.33 -15.28 16.54
N ASN A 335 0.41 -14.68 17.47
CA ASN A 335 -0.01 -14.39 18.83
C ASN A 335 -0.39 -12.90 18.97
N GLU A 336 -0.91 -12.50 20.12
CA GLU A 336 -1.04 -11.09 20.49
C GLU A 336 0.33 -10.40 20.40
N ASN A 337 0.36 -9.18 19.90
CA ASN A 337 1.57 -8.39 19.63
C ASN A 337 2.54 -8.95 18.58
N SER A 338 2.25 -10.08 17.94
CA SER A 338 2.98 -10.51 16.74
C SER A 338 2.93 -9.45 15.66
N ILE A 339 3.97 -9.38 14.83
CA ILE A 339 4.01 -8.49 13.67
C ILE A 339 3.49 -9.26 12.45
N VAL A 340 2.40 -8.75 11.88
CA VAL A 340 1.77 -9.26 10.66
C VAL A 340 2.10 -8.30 9.52
N ALA A 341 2.60 -8.81 8.40
CA ALA A 341 2.91 -7.97 7.24
C ALA A 341 2.17 -8.41 5.98
N ASP A 342 1.86 -7.40 5.13
CA ASP A 342 1.31 -7.59 3.80
C ASP A 342 1.95 -6.59 2.84
N PHE A 343 2.78 -7.10 1.91
CA PHE A 343 3.51 -6.27 0.97
C PHE A 343 2.78 -6.09 -0.38
N PHE A 344 1.53 -6.57 -0.47
CA PHE A 344 0.59 -6.34 -1.56
C PHE A 344 -0.77 -5.97 -0.97
N GLY A 345 -0.78 -4.91 -0.15
CA GLY A 345 -1.85 -4.57 0.78
C GLY A 345 -3.24 -4.38 0.17
N GLY A 346 -3.32 -3.92 -1.08
CA GLY A 346 -4.58 -3.73 -1.82
C GLY A 346 -5.60 -2.89 -1.05
N SER A 347 -6.72 -3.52 -0.65
CA SER A 347 -7.77 -2.87 0.16
C SER A 347 -7.47 -2.81 1.66
N GLY A 348 -6.31 -3.30 2.12
CA GLY A 348 -5.90 -3.28 3.53
C GLY A 348 -6.59 -4.29 4.44
N THR A 349 -7.15 -5.36 3.90
CA THR A 349 -7.86 -6.36 4.71
C THR A 349 -6.95 -6.97 5.77
N THR A 350 -5.71 -7.31 5.42
CA THR A 350 -4.72 -7.89 6.35
C THR A 350 -4.43 -6.96 7.52
N ALA A 351 -4.13 -5.68 7.25
CA ALA A 351 -3.83 -4.68 8.28
C ALA A 351 -5.03 -4.42 9.19
N THR A 352 -6.24 -4.29 8.60
CA THR A 352 -7.50 -4.08 9.35
C THR A 352 -7.79 -5.24 10.30
N VAL A 353 -7.65 -6.48 9.84
CA VAL A 353 -7.90 -7.66 10.68
C VAL A 353 -6.80 -7.83 11.73
N ALA A 354 -5.54 -7.56 11.40
CA ALA A 354 -4.45 -7.56 12.36
C ALA A 354 -4.69 -6.56 13.50
N GLU A 355 -5.13 -5.32 13.18
CA GLU A 355 -5.52 -4.30 14.16
C GLU A 355 -6.65 -4.77 15.07
N LYS A 356 -7.76 -5.28 14.48
CA LYS A 356 -8.91 -5.82 15.23
C LYS A 356 -8.54 -6.95 16.19
N LEU A 357 -7.53 -7.73 15.84
CA LEU A 357 -7.05 -8.86 16.64
C LEU A 357 -5.92 -8.47 17.62
N GLY A 358 -5.55 -7.18 17.72
CA GLY A 358 -4.50 -6.71 18.63
C GLY A 358 -3.08 -7.06 18.16
N ARG A 359 -2.89 -7.35 16.87
CA ARG A 359 -1.56 -7.57 16.28
C ARG A 359 -0.96 -6.25 15.85
N ARG A 360 0.38 -6.19 15.81
CA ARG A 360 1.12 -5.13 15.13
C ARG A 360 1.08 -5.41 13.64
N TRP A 361 1.11 -4.37 12.80
CA TRP A 361 1.08 -4.59 11.36
C TRP A 361 1.98 -3.65 10.58
N ILE A 362 2.44 -4.14 9.43
CA ILE A 362 3.15 -3.40 8.39
C ILE A 362 2.48 -3.77 7.07
N THR A 363 2.01 -2.78 6.32
CA THR A 363 1.44 -3.03 5.00
C THR A 363 2.02 -2.08 3.97
N SER A 364 2.15 -2.54 2.74
CA SER A 364 2.59 -1.69 1.64
C SER A 364 1.84 -1.97 0.37
N ASP A 365 1.65 -0.92 -0.42
CA ASP A 365 1.14 -1.04 -1.79
C ASP A 365 1.77 0.03 -2.69
N PHE A 366 1.85 -0.29 -3.96
CA PHE A 366 2.39 0.61 -4.98
C PHE A 366 1.32 1.55 -5.55
N GLY A 367 0.04 1.16 -5.49
CA GLY A 367 -1.09 1.93 -5.98
C GLY A 367 -1.49 3.05 -5.02
N LYS A 368 -1.57 4.30 -5.50
CA LYS A 368 -2.11 5.41 -4.71
C LYS A 368 -3.57 5.16 -4.27
N PRO A 369 -4.47 4.69 -5.16
CA PRO A 369 -5.84 4.37 -4.75
C PRO A 369 -5.90 3.32 -3.64
N ALA A 370 -5.07 2.27 -3.70
CA ALA A 370 -4.97 1.26 -2.65
C ALA A 370 -4.58 1.88 -1.30
N ASN A 371 -3.55 2.74 -1.29
CA ASN A 371 -3.11 3.42 -0.07
C ASN A 371 -4.17 4.36 0.50
N MET A 372 -4.94 5.08 -0.33
CA MET A 372 -6.04 5.92 0.13
C MET A 372 -7.16 5.08 0.76
N ILE A 373 -7.55 3.99 0.12
CA ILE A 373 -8.55 3.05 0.63
C ILE A 373 -8.09 2.43 1.95
N MET A 374 -6.83 1.96 2.04
CA MET A 374 -6.26 1.42 3.28
C MET A 374 -6.28 2.45 4.40
N ARG A 375 -5.80 3.69 4.12
CA ARG A 375 -5.77 4.76 5.10
C ARG A 375 -7.17 5.06 5.64
N LYS A 376 -8.15 5.24 4.75
CA LYS A 376 -9.55 5.48 5.13
C LYS A 376 -10.12 4.33 5.96
N ARG A 377 -9.94 3.08 5.48
CA ARG A 377 -10.43 1.88 6.18
C ARG A 377 -9.88 1.75 7.60
N LEU A 378 -8.59 2.05 7.80
CA LEU A 378 -7.96 2.02 9.11
C LEU A 378 -8.52 3.14 10.03
N ILE A 379 -8.78 4.33 9.50
CA ILE A 379 -9.42 5.41 10.23
C ILE A 379 -10.85 5.02 10.63
N ASP A 380 -11.66 4.51 9.69
CA ASP A 380 -13.04 4.08 9.95
C ASP A 380 -13.14 2.96 11.00
N ASN A 381 -12.12 2.10 11.07
CA ASN A 381 -12.01 1.05 12.09
C ASN A 381 -11.31 1.50 13.38
N GLU A 382 -11.14 2.81 13.59
CA GLU A 382 -10.57 3.40 14.81
C GLU A 382 -9.20 2.77 15.17
N ALA A 383 -8.36 2.50 14.17
CA ALA A 383 -7.04 1.92 14.36
C ALA A 383 -6.20 2.77 15.34
N LYS A 384 -5.23 2.16 16.00
CA LYS A 384 -4.21 2.91 16.75
C LYS A 384 -3.47 3.87 15.82
N PRO A 385 -2.89 4.96 16.32
CA PRO A 385 -2.04 5.84 15.54
C PRO A 385 -1.00 5.05 14.74
N PHE A 386 -0.83 5.41 13.47
CA PHE A 386 0.09 4.71 12.58
C PHE A 386 0.86 5.69 11.68
N LEU A 387 1.97 5.23 11.13
CA LEU A 387 2.79 6.01 10.22
C LEU A 387 2.32 5.77 8.78
N TYR A 388 2.13 6.87 8.03
CA TYR A 388 2.10 6.83 6.58
C TYR A 388 3.48 7.19 6.06
N GLN A 389 4.11 6.24 5.40
CA GLN A 389 5.50 6.34 4.95
C GLN A 389 5.60 6.11 3.44
N ALA A 390 6.63 6.68 2.84
CA ALA A 390 7.00 6.40 1.46
C ALA A 390 8.48 6.04 1.38
N VAL A 391 8.86 5.34 0.32
CA VAL A 391 10.27 5.13 0.01
C VAL A 391 10.87 6.47 -0.34
N GLY A 392 11.82 6.95 0.45
CA GLY A 392 12.59 8.15 0.16
C GLY A 392 13.41 7.95 -1.12
N ASP A 393 13.49 9.00 -1.93
CA ASP A 393 14.30 9.00 -3.16
C ASP A 393 13.99 7.87 -4.18
N TYR A 394 12.73 7.41 -4.24
CA TYR A 394 12.30 6.36 -5.20
C TYR A 394 12.84 6.61 -6.62
N GLN A 395 12.76 7.84 -7.08
CA GLN A 395 13.25 8.22 -8.41
C GLN A 395 14.78 8.12 -8.52
N ARG A 396 15.51 8.45 -7.45
CA ARG A 396 16.96 8.24 -7.39
C ARG A 396 17.31 6.76 -7.46
N GLU A 397 16.58 5.90 -6.76
CA GLU A 397 16.82 4.47 -6.76
C GLU A 397 16.51 3.83 -8.12
N VAL A 398 15.41 4.22 -8.76
CA VAL A 398 15.10 3.80 -10.15
C VAL A 398 16.20 4.29 -11.10
N PHE A 399 16.66 5.53 -10.96
CA PHE A 399 17.76 6.07 -11.78
C PHE A 399 19.07 5.29 -11.57
N THR A 400 19.41 4.97 -10.34
CA THR A 400 20.65 4.24 -10.00
C THR A 400 20.60 2.78 -10.46
N SER A 401 19.40 2.17 -10.49
CA SER A 401 19.20 0.80 -10.95
C SER A 401 19.17 0.66 -12.47
N THR A 402 18.78 1.74 -13.18
CA THR A 402 18.80 1.78 -14.65
C THR A 402 20.22 2.03 -15.14
N LYS A 403 20.88 1.04 -15.72
CA LYS A 403 22.25 1.16 -16.30
C LYS A 403 22.35 2.04 -17.55
N GLU A 404 21.24 2.59 -18.03
CA GLU A 404 21.17 3.33 -19.29
C GLU A 404 21.78 4.73 -19.22
N PHE A 405 21.78 5.37 -18.04
CA PHE A 405 22.32 6.71 -17.86
C PHE A 405 23.52 6.71 -16.91
N LYS A 406 24.70 7.00 -17.44
CA LYS A 406 25.94 7.06 -16.65
C LYS A 406 26.02 8.31 -15.78
N ARG A 407 25.30 9.38 -16.12
CA ARG A 407 25.36 10.69 -15.43
C ARG A 407 23.96 11.35 -15.43
N VAL A 408 23.66 12.08 -14.37
CA VAL A 408 22.41 12.89 -14.23
C VAL A 408 22.25 13.87 -15.41
N GLY A 409 23.37 14.43 -15.91
CA GLY A 409 23.35 15.33 -17.07
C GLY A 409 22.84 14.69 -18.36
N ASP A 410 23.07 13.39 -18.56
CA ASP A 410 22.60 12.66 -19.74
C ASP A 410 21.07 12.48 -19.66
N LEU A 411 20.53 12.19 -18.48
CA LEU A 411 19.10 12.15 -18.23
C LEU A 411 18.44 13.53 -18.46
N SER A 412 19.06 14.60 -17.98
CA SER A 412 18.54 15.96 -18.16
C SER A 412 18.41 16.32 -19.65
N GLN A 413 19.36 15.92 -20.48
CA GLN A 413 19.29 16.14 -21.92
C GLN A 413 18.12 15.36 -22.58
N VAL A 414 17.86 14.14 -22.13
CA VAL A 414 16.71 13.37 -22.58
C VAL A 414 15.41 14.05 -22.17
N VAL A 415 15.30 14.53 -20.93
CA VAL A 415 14.11 15.26 -20.43
C VAL A 415 13.89 16.56 -21.25
N LEU A 416 14.95 17.32 -21.54
CA LEU A 416 14.87 18.50 -22.39
C LEU A 416 14.31 18.18 -23.79
N ASN A 417 14.83 17.13 -24.42
CA ASN A 417 14.34 16.68 -25.74
C ASN A 417 12.89 16.23 -25.71
N LEU A 418 12.48 15.51 -24.66
CA LEU A 418 11.09 15.07 -24.47
C LEU A 418 10.13 16.24 -24.20
N PHE A 419 10.61 17.31 -23.59
CA PHE A 419 9.88 18.56 -23.39
C PHE A 419 9.82 19.40 -24.66
N GLY A 420 10.65 19.12 -25.66
CA GLY A 420 10.76 19.90 -26.90
C GLY A 420 11.75 21.04 -26.81
N ALA A 421 12.59 21.08 -25.79
CA ALA A 421 13.70 22.02 -25.65
C ALA A 421 14.98 21.48 -26.28
N MET A 422 15.75 22.34 -26.92
CA MET A 422 17.07 22.00 -27.45
C MET A 422 18.13 22.22 -26.37
N PRO A 423 18.88 21.17 -25.97
CA PRO A 423 20.02 21.33 -25.07
C PRO A 423 21.10 22.24 -25.68
N PHE A 424 21.82 22.99 -24.86
CA PHE A 424 22.99 23.75 -25.33
C PHE A 424 24.13 22.79 -25.66
N THR A 425 24.81 23.03 -26.78
CA THR A 425 25.84 22.13 -27.33
C THR A 425 27.26 22.50 -26.90
N ASP A 426 27.46 23.68 -26.31
CA ASP A 426 28.78 24.14 -25.87
C ASP A 426 29.30 23.30 -24.72
N GLU A 427 30.54 22.86 -24.77
CA GLU A 427 31.18 22.00 -23.77
C GLU A 427 31.14 22.57 -22.32
N ASN A 428 31.09 23.90 -22.21
CA ASN A 428 31.04 24.63 -20.95
C ASN A 428 29.61 24.92 -20.45
N SER A 429 28.58 24.59 -21.24
CA SER A 429 27.18 24.83 -20.83
C SER A 429 26.64 23.72 -19.94
N PRO A 430 25.85 24.08 -18.90
CA PRO A 430 25.22 23.09 -18.05
C PRO A 430 24.28 22.16 -18.84
N ARG A 431 24.47 20.84 -18.73
CA ARG A 431 23.71 19.83 -19.48
C ARG A 431 22.22 19.76 -19.14
N ASN A 432 21.81 20.42 -18.07
CA ASN A 432 20.43 20.49 -17.60
C ASN A 432 19.72 21.80 -18.02
N LEU A 433 20.31 22.54 -18.93
CA LEU A 433 19.73 23.74 -19.54
C LEU A 433 19.48 23.53 -21.03
N GLY A 434 18.38 24.10 -21.50
CA GLY A 434 18.03 24.11 -22.92
C GLY A 434 17.15 25.31 -23.27
N GLN A 435 16.91 25.50 -24.57
CA GLN A 435 16.07 26.57 -25.10
C GLN A 435 14.85 25.98 -25.82
N LEU A 436 13.66 26.53 -25.59
CA LEU A 436 12.49 26.25 -26.43
C LEU A 436 12.67 26.91 -27.83
N LYS A 437 12.48 26.11 -28.88
CA LYS A 437 12.63 26.55 -30.27
C LYS A 437 11.69 27.71 -30.57
N GLY A 438 12.24 28.78 -31.12
CA GLY A 438 11.46 29.95 -31.55
C GLY A 438 11.00 30.90 -30.45
N SER A 439 11.46 30.70 -29.19
CA SER A 439 11.14 31.57 -28.08
C SER A 439 12.37 31.96 -27.24
N ARG A 440 12.29 33.06 -26.49
CA ARG A 440 13.30 33.46 -25.49
C ARG A 440 13.00 32.78 -24.15
N THR A 441 12.71 31.46 -24.17
CA THR A 441 12.40 30.69 -22.99
C THR A 441 13.53 29.72 -22.68
N LEU A 442 14.14 29.88 -21.49
CA LEU A 442 15.10 28.95 -20.92
C LEU A 442 14.36 27.79 -20.26
N VAL A 443 14.81 26.57 -20.47
CA VAL A 443 14.29 25.38 -19.79
C VAL A 443 15.37 24.83 -18.86
N TYR A 444 15.04 24.70 -17.59
CA TYR A 444 15.91 24.20 -16.52
C TYR A 444 15.36 22.90 -15.96
N VAL A 445 16.09 21.80 -16.15
CA VAL A 445 15.76 20.50 -15.57
C VAL A 445 16.45 20.37 -14.23
N ASP A 446 15.67 20.19 -13.16
CA ASP A 446 16.23 19.97 -11.82
C ASP A 446 16.71 18.53 -11.65
N SER A 447 17.51 18.27 -10.63
CA SER A 447 18.08 16.93 -10.38
C SER A 447 17.04 15.98 -9.79
N PRO A 448 16.98 14.71 -10.23
CA PRO A 448 16.15 13.71 -9.58
C PRO A 448 16.60 13.40 -8.13
N ASN A 449 17.80 13.85 -7.75
CA ASN A 449 18.42 13.60 -6.45
C ASN A 449 18.14 14.69 -5.43
N LYS A 450 17.30 15.67 -5.72
CA LYS A 450 16.91 16.72 -4.77
C LYS A 450 15.48 17.18 -4.97
N MET A 451 14.95 17.84 -3.96
CA MET A 451 13.62 18.46 -3.98
C MET A 451 13.70 19.82 -4.67
N THR A 452 12.80 20.07 -5.62
CA THR A 452 12.61 21.39 -6.25
C THR A 452 11.85 22.29 -5.29
N GLY A 453 12.48 23.39 -4.87
CA GLY A 453 11.92 24.32 -3.87
C GLY A 453 12.44 25.74 -4.08
N ALA A 454 12.35 26.59 -3.04
CA ALA A 454 12.73 27.99 -3.08
C ALA A 454 14.15 28.23 -3.62
N SER A 455 15.12 27.41 -3.22
CA SER A 455 16.51 27.52 -3.70
C SER A 455 16.64 27.25 -5.20
N THR A 456 15.87 26.29 -5.75
CA THR A 456 15.84 25.99 -7.18
C THR A 456 15.23 27.15 -7.95
N ILE A 457 14.14 27.72 -7.45
CA ILE A 457 13.46 28.85 -8.09
C ILE A 457 14.36 30.08 -8.11
N LYS A 458 15.03 30.39 -6.99
CA LYS A 458 15.99 31.51 -6.93
C LYS A 458 17.13 31.32 -7.95
N LYS A 459 17.69 30.13 -8.03
CA LYS A 459 18.71 29.80 -9.03
C LYS A 459 18.17 29.95 -10.47
N ALA A 460 16.95 29.55 -10.72
CA ALA A 460 16.33 29.71 -12.05
C ALA A 460 16.10 31.18 -12.41
N GLN A 461 15.77 32.03 -11.44
CA GLN A 461 15.69 33.49 -11.62
C GLN A 461 17.06 34.08 -11.98
N GLU A 462 18.10 33.74 -11.23
CA GLU A 462 19.47 34.16 -11.51
C GLU A 462 19.93 33.74 -12.92
N LEU A 463 19.63 32.51 -13.33
CA LEU A 463 19.92 32.01 -14.68
C LEU A 463 19.11 32.75 -15.76
N LYS A 464 17.84 33.07 -15.49
CA LYS A 464 17.01 33.84 -16.41
C LYS A 464 17.61 35.23 -16.68
N GLU A 465 18.17 35.85 -15.64
CA GLU A 465 18.69 37.22 -15.73
C GLU A 465 20.10 37.28 -16.35
N SER A 466 20.98 36.33 -16.00
CA SER A 466 22.40 36.41 -16.29
C SER A 466 22.90 35.45 -17.39
N PHE A 467 22.25 34.30 -17.55
CA PHE A 467 22.76 33.27 -18.46
C PHE A 467 22.60 33.68 -19.94
N MET A 468 23.70 33.70 -20.66
CA MET A 468 23.75 34.04 -22.10
C MET A 468 23.02 35.34 -22.50
N GLY A 469 23.10 36.38 -21.69
CA GLY A 469 22.51 37.71 -21.95
C GLY A 469 21.03 37.82 -21.55
N GLY A 470 20.51 36.89 -20.79
CA GLY A 470 19.16 36.94 -20.20
C GLY A 470 18.06 36.35 -21.06
N TRP A 471 16.98 35.94 -20.40
CA TRP A 471 15.84 35.24 -21.01
C TRP A 471 14.52 35.94 -20.64
N GLY A 472 13.52 35.86 -21.52
CA GLY A 472 12.19 36.39 -21.24
C GLY A 472 11.40 35.57 -20.22
N LYS A 473 11.56 34.22 -20.27
CA LYS A 473 10.89 33.28 -19.42
C LYS A 473 11.82 32.12 -19.05
N VAL A 474 11.63 31.52 -17.87
CA VAL A 474 12.26 30.24 -17.51
C VAL A 474 11.18 29.23 -17.15
N VAL A 475 11.31 28.01 -17.67
CA VAL A 475 10.49 26.85 -17.31
C VAL A 475 11.36 25.89 -16.49
N ILE A 476 10.94 25.58 -15.28
CA ILE A 476 11.59 24.65 -14.38
C ILE A 476 10.88 23.30 -14.48
N LEU A 477 11.62 22.25 -14.80
CA LEU A 477 11.12 20.88 -14.83
C LEU A 477 11.63 20.16 -13.58
N GLY A 478 10.74 19.88 -12.62
CA GLY A 478 11.06 19.24 -11.35
C GLY A 478 10.58 17.80 -11.27
N TRP A 479 11.32 16.97 -10.55
CA TRP A 479 10.99 15.57 -10.26
C TRP A 479 10.17 15.44 -8.97
N ASN A 480 10.68 16.02 -7.90
CA ASN A 480 10.08 16.06 -6.57
C ASN A 480 10.07 17.50 -6.07
N PHE A 481 9.11 17.84 -5.22
CA PHE A 481 8.91 19.20 -4.78
C PHE A 481 8.91 19.28 -3.25
N THR A 482 9.42 20.40 -2.73
CA THR A 482 9.29 20.73 -1.31
C THR A 482 7.82 20.98 -0.99
N PHE A 483 7.41 20.69 0.24
CA PHE A 483 6.02 20.84 0.68
C PHE A 483 5.53 22.30 0.62
N ASP A 484 6.43 23.28 0.74
CA ASP A 484 6.14 24.72 0.71
C ASP A 484 6.13 25.32 -0.72
N ILE A 485 6.37 24.52 -1.76
CA ILE A 485 6.50 24.98 -3.14
C ILE A 485 5.29 25.84 -3.60
N ALA A 486 4.08 25.48 -3.18
CA ALA A 486 2.87 26.21 -3.52
C ALA A 486 2.90 27.64 -2.93
N THR A 487 3.42 27.83 -1.72
CA THR A 487 3.60 29.13 -1.07
C THR A 487 4.64 29.95 -1.79
N VAL A 488 5.79 29.35 -2.13
CA VAL A 488 6.86 30.01 -2.87
C VAL A 488 6.39 30.49 -4.25
N LEU A 489 5.51 29.73 -4.91
CA LEU A 489 4.99 30.07 -6.26
C LEU A 489 3.89 31.14 -6.24
N LYS A 490 3.28 31.47 -5.08
CA LYS A 490 2.26 32.55 -5.00
C LYS A 490 2.83 33.92 -5.31
N ASP A 491 4.05 34.16 -4.86
CA ASP A 491 4.70 35.48 -4.97
C ASP A 491 5.48 35.65 -6.27
N ILE A 492 5.42 34.68 -7.18
CA ILE A 492 6.18 34.67 -8.41
C ILE A 492 5.32 35.05 -9.61
N ASP A 493 5.85 35.92 -10.46
CA ASP A 493 5.25 36.25 -11.74
C ASP A 493 5.30 35.03 -12.69
N ARG A 494 4.15 34.40 -12.85
CA ARG A 494 3.97 33.18 -13.70
C ARG A 494 4.20 33.44 -15.18
N THR A 495 4.20 34.67 -15.62
CA THR A 495 4.54 35.03 -16.99
C THR A 495 6.04 34.87 -17.25
N GLN A 496 6.85 34.98 -16.19
CA GLN A 496 8.30 34.91 -16.26
C GLN A 496 8.88 33.57 -15.80
N ILE A 497 8.20 32.89 -14.83
CA ILE A 497 8.64 31.60 -14.29
C ILE A 497 7.48 30.63 -14.30
N GLU A 498 7.71 29.48 -14.88
CA GLU A 498 6.77 28.37 -14.90
C GLU A 498 7.42 27.13 -14.30
N VAL A 499 6.71 26.40 -13.44
CA VAL A 499 7.18 25.18 -12.82
C VAL A 499 6.28 24.02 -13.25
N LEU A 500 6.89 23.00 -13.84
CA LEU A 500 6.20 21.83 -14.33
C LEU A 500 6.76 20.56 -13.70
N VAL A 501 5.88 19.58 -13.55
CA VAL A 501 6.21 18.26 -13.00
C VAL A 501 6.70 17.35 -14.13
N ILE A 502 7.86 16.75 -13.94
CA ILE A 502 8.32 15.65 -14.78
C ILE A 502 7.50 14.42 -14.38
N PRO A 503 6.85 13.73 -15.34
CA PRO A 503 6.01 12.58 -15.02
C PRO A 503 6.78 11.54 -14.18
N PRO A 504 6.23 11.07 -13.04
CA PRO A 504 6.91 10.11 -12.17
C PRO A 504 7.26 8.79 -12.85
N ASP A 505 6.53 8.44 -13.91
CA ASP A 505 6.71 7.23 -14.69
C ASP A 505 7.77 7.36 -15.82
N LEU A 506 8.35 8.55 -15.99
CA LEU A 506 9.27 8.81 -17.09
C LEU A 506 10.50 7.90 -17.07
N LEU A 507 11.12 7.69 -15.92
CA LEU A 507 12.30 6.84 -15.81
C LEU A 507 11.98 5.39 -16.20
N ASN A 508 10.80 4.92 -15.83
CA ASN A 508 10.34 3.59 -16.21
C ASN A 508 10.02 3.49 -17.72
N LYS A 509 9.43 4.54 -18.30
CA LYS A 509 9.22 4.61 -19.76
C LYS A 509 10.54 4.59 -20.52
N LEU A 510 11.55 5.25 -20.00
CA LEU A 510 12.89 5.26 -20.58
C LEU A 510 13.57 3.90 -20.48
N ALA A 511 13.47 3.23 -19.36
CA ALA A 511 14.05 1.89 -19.15
C ALA A 511 13.42 0.79 -20.04
N LYS A 512 12.18 0.97 -20.49
CA LYS A 512 11.48 0.00 -21.36
C LYS A 512 11.72 0.19 -22.84
N ASN A 513 11.96 1.40 -23.27
CA ASN A 513 12.10 1.70 -24.69
C ASN A 513 13.58 1.65 -25.07
N SER A 514 13.94 0.80 -26.02
CA SER A 514 15.28 0.69 -26.59
C SER A 514 15.78 2.00 -27.22
N SER A 515 14.91 3.01 -27.38
CA SER A 515 15.23 4.35 -27.84
C SER A 515 14.22 5.38 -27.32
N TYR A 516 14.70 6.40 -26.57
CA TYR A 516 13.88 7.54 -26.15
C TYR A 516 13.31 8.32 -27.34
N GLN A 517 13.89 8.19 -28.52
CA GLN A 517 13.40 8.80 -29.77
C GLN A 517 11.98 8.34 -30.13
N GLN A 518 11.59 7.13 -29.75
CA GLN A 518 10.20 6.66 -29.93
C GLN A 518 9.23 7.41 -29.00
N LEU A 519 9.64 7.71 -27.78
CA LEU A 519 8.83 8.50 -26.85
C LEU A 519 8.64 9.95 -27.34
N VAL A 520 9.69 10.54 -27.92
CA VAL A 520 9.62 11.87 -28.55
C VAL A 520 8.67 11.86 -29.74
N LYS A 521 8.79 10.85 -30.61
CA LYS A 521 7.95 10.73 -31.83
C LYS A 521 6.46 10.55 -31.50
N ASN A 522 6.16 9.77 -30.45
CA ASN A 522 4.80 9.43 -30.09
C ASN A 522 4.14 10.47 -29.15
N GLN A 523 4.86 11.51 -28.73
CA GLN A 523 4.41 12.55 -27.79
C GLN A 523 3.74 11.96 -26.53
N THR A 524 4.25 10.83 -26.04
CA THR A 524 3.64 10.07 -24.93
C THR A 524 4.03 10.60 -23.55
N VAL A 525 4.96 11.56 -23.48
CA VAL A 525 5.41 12.20 -22.24
C VAL A 525 4.77 13.58 -22.13
N ARG A 526 3.95 13.78 -21.10
CA ARG A 526 3.28 15.05 -20.82
C ARG A 526 3.77 15.60 -19.50
N PHE A 527 4.28 16.83 -19.54
CA PHE A 527 4.65 17.60 -18.36
C PHE A 527 3.42 18.35 -17.87
N ALA A 528 3.21 18.38 -16.58
CA ALA A 528 1.98 18.88 -15.98
C ALA A 528 2.27 20.03 -15.00
N SER A 529 1.32 20.98 -14.89
CA SER A 529 1.37 22.00 -13.86
C SER A 529 1.17 21.40 -12.47
N LEU A 530 1.73 22.05 -11.43
CA LEU A 530 1.51 21.63 -10.05
C LEU A 530 0.05 21.86 -9.63
N GLN A 531 -0.51 20.87 -8.96
CA GLN A 531 -1.75 21.05 -8.22
C GLN A 531 -1.48 21.87 -6.95
N TYR A 532 -2.45 22.67 -6.52
CA TYR A 532 -2.35 23.42 -5.28
C TYR A 532 -3.70 23.67 -4.62
N LEU A 533 -3.66 23.73 -3.31
CA LEU A 533 -4.77 24.11 -2.44
C LEU A 533 -4.65 25.57 -2.07
N THR A 534 -5.77 26.32 -2.01
CA THR A 534 -5.83 27.60 -1.35
C THR A 534 -6.76 27.52 -0.14
N VAL A 535 -6.37 28.22 0.91
CA VAL A 535 -7.07 28.24 2.20
C VAL A 535 -7.26 29.70 2.59
N LYS A 536 -8.43 30.07 3.10
CA LYS A 536 -8.67 31.39 3.66
C LYS A 536 -7.76 31.63 4.86
N GLU A 537 -7.60 32.90 5.27
CA GLU A 537 -6.85 33.20 6.49
C GLU A 537 -7.51 32.51 7.69
N PRO A 538 -6.76 31.72 8.49
CA PRO A 538 -7.29 31.06 9.66
C PRO A 538 -7.82 32.08 10.68
N VAL A 539 -8.92 31.74 11.36
CA VAL A 539 -9.52 32.60 12.41
C VAL A 539 -9.32 31.92 13.76
N ILE A 540 -8.83 32.70 14.73
CA ILE A 540 -8.64 32.25 16.11
C ILE A 540 -9.68 32.90 17.00
N ASN A 541 -10.48 32.10 17.68
CA ASN A 541 -11.48 32.50 18.64
C ASN A 541 -11.05 32.05 20.05
N ASN A 542 -10.87 32.99 20.99
CA ASN A 542 -10.55 32.65 22.37
C ASN A 542 -11.78 32.06 23.06
N LEU A 543 -11.74 30.83 23.49
CA LEU A 543 -12.83 30.14 24.23
C LEU A 543 -12.64 30.29 25.76
N THR A 544 -11.40 30.11 26.22
CA THR A 544 -11.02 30.23 27.64
C THR A 544 -9.64 30.88 27.74
N CYS A 545 -9.12 31.04 28.96
CA CYS A 545 -7.74 31.51 29.16
C CYS A 545 -6.67 30.58 28.55
N ASP A 546 -6.98 29.30 28.47
CA ASP A 546 -6.03 28.25 28.09
C ASP A 546 -6.37 27.55 26.75
N ILE A 547 -7.58 27.77 26.20
CA ILE A 547 -8.07 27.09 25.00
C ILE A 547 -8.58 28.12 23.98
N GLU A 548 -8.20 27.92 22.74
CA GLU A 548 -8.69 28.66 21.59
C GLU A 548 -9.30 27.72 20.55
N GLU A 549 -10.30 28.20 19.80
CA GLU A 549 -10.85 27.54 18.63
C GLU A 549 -10.18 28.08 17.38
N LEU A 550 -9.57 27.23 16.64
CA LEU A 550 -8.99 27.50 15.33
C LEU A 550 -9.99 27.10 14.25
N GLU A 551 -10.44 28.10 13.46
CA GLU A 551 -11.30 27.86 12.29
C GLU A 551 -10.46 27.96 11.01
N ILE A 552 -10.50 26.92 10.18
CA ILE A 552 -9.80 26.83 8.89
C ILE A 552 -10.81 26.54 7.81
N GLU A 553 -10.81 27.32 6.73
CA GLU A 553 -11.72 27.15 5.60
C GLU A 553 -10.96 26.97 4.31
N LEU A 554 -11.27 25.88 3.57
CA LEU A 554 -10.79 25.64 2.21
C LEU A 554 -11.38 26.69 1.27
N ASP A 555 -10.56 27.27 0.42
CA ASP A 555 -10.96 28.31 -0.53
C ASP A 555 -11.10 27.73 -1.94
N ASN A 556 -10.02 27.14 -2.49
CA ASN A 556 -10.03 26.60 -3.83
C ASN A 556 -9.02 25.44 -3.98
N TYR A 557 -9.26 24.58 -4.95
CA TYR A 557 -8.36 23.50 -5.33
C TYR A 557 -8.11 23.54 -6.84
N VAL A 558 -6.86 23.55 -7.25
CA VAL A 558 -6.46 23.53 -8.65
C VAL A 558 -5.77 22.20 -8.98
N LEU A 559 -6.40 21.42 -9.83
CA LEU A 559 -5.90 20.13 -10.27
C LEU A 559 -4.98 20.30 -11.49
N LEU A 560 -4.07 19.34 -11.65
CA LEU A 560 -3.33 19.11 -12.91
C LEU A 560 -4.28 19.11 -14.10
N SER A 561 -3.76 19.54 -15.25
CA SER A 561 -4.51 19.45 -16.51
C SER A 561 -5.14 18.05 -16.67
N PRO A 562 -6.46 17.96 -16.92
CA PRO A 562 -7.17 16.69 -17.14
C PRO A 562 -6.52 15.83 -18.23
N ASP A 563 -5.83 16.46 -19.18
CA ASP A 563 -5.12 15.76 -20.25
C ASP A 563 -3.93 14.93 -19.77
N ALA A 564 -3.37 15.23 -18.59
CA ALA A 564 -2.28 14.47 -18.00
C ALA A 564 -2.76 13.21 -17.26
N LEU A 565 -4.07 13.13 -16.96
CA LEU A 565 -4.66 12.00 -16.25
C LEU A 565 -4.94 10.82 -17.19
N PRO A 566 -4.79 9.57 -16.72
CA PRO A 566 -5.09 8.37 -17.49
C PRO A 566 -6.61 8.11 -17.58
N LEU A 567 -7.33 9.06 -18.19
CA LEU A 567 -8.78 9.04 -18.38
C LEU A 567 -9.14 8.95 -19.87
N ASP A 568 -10.31 8.38 -20.16
CA ASP A 568 -10.92 8.47 -21.49
C ASP A 568 -11.46 9.88 -21.73
N ASP A 569 -11.53 10.32 -22.98
CA ASP A 569 -11.84 11.72 -23.33
C ASP A 569 -13.19 12.19 -22.78
N LYS A 570 -14.21 11.32 -22.77
CA LYS A 570 -15.54 11.63 -22.18
C LYS A 570 -15.44 11.99 -20.68
N TYR A 571 -14.53 11.34 -19.94
CA TYR A 571 -14.33 11.60 -18.52
C TYR A 571 -13.51 12.86 -18.28
N LYS A 572 -12.64 13.23 -19.22
CA LYS A 572 -11.89 14.50 -19.16
C LYS A 572 -12.82 15.71 -19.27
N GLU A 573 -13.80 15.66 -20.16
CA GLU A 573 -14.82 16.73 -20.30
C GLU A 573 -15.64 16.89 -19.01
N GLN A 574 -16.08 15.76 -18.43
CA GLN A 574 -16.81 15.77 -17.15
C GLN A 574 -15.97 16.36 -16.02
N LEU A 575 -14.70 15.97 -15.95
CA LEU A 575 -13.75 16.49 -14.96
C LEU A 575 -13.52 17.98 -15.12
N GLN A 576 -13.38 18.49 -16.36
CA GLN A 576 -13.24 19.93 -16.64
C GLN A 576 -14.44 20.72 -16.13
N ASN A 577 -15.65 20.22 -16.28
CA ASN A 577 -16.86 20.84 -15.77
C ASN A 577 -16.86 20.94 -14.23
N ILE A 578 -16.42 19.90 -13.54
CA ILE A 578 -16.29 19.93 -12.08
C ILE A 578 -15.20 20.89 -11.64
N MET A 579 -14.04 20.88 -12.30
CA MET A 579 -12.95 21.82 -12.03
C MET A 579 -13.38 23.29 -12.18
N ALA A 580 -14.27 23.57 -13.12
CA ALA A 580 -14.77 24.93 -13.36
C ALA A 580 -15.83 25.38 -12.34
N ASN A 581 -16.70 24.47 -11.86
CA ASN A 581 -17.87 24.82 -11.08
C ASN A 581 -17.74 24.51 -9.58
N ASP A 582 -17.07 23.40 -9.21
CA ASP A 582 -16.89 22.95 -7.82
C ASP A 582 -15.55 22.19 -7.66
N PRO A 583 -14.42 22.86 -7.75
CA PRO A 583 -13.10 22.23 -7.69
C PRO A 583 -12.81 21.53 -6.36
N LEU A 584 -13.42 21.95 -5.25
CA LEU A 584 -13.27 21.31 -3.95
C LEU A 584 -13.92 19.91 -3.89
N ALA A 585 -14.86 19.59 -4.80
CA ALA A 585 -15.42 18.25 -4.93
C ALA A 585 -14.40 17.19 -5.38
N LEU A 586 -13.23 17.61 -5.85
CA LEU A 586 -12.11 16.72 -6.19
C LEU A 586 -11.28 16.29 -4.99
N ILE A 587 -11.47 16.88 -3.82
CA ILE A 587 -10.73 16.50 -2.61
C ILE A 587 -11.31 15.21 -2.06
N GLU A 588 -10.47 14.17 -1.93
CA GLU A 588 -10.82 12.90 -1.31
C GLU A 588 -10.79 13.00 0.21
N TYR A 589 -9.76 13.61 0.76
CA TYR A 589 -9.67 13.96 2.17
C TYR A 589 -8.75 15.16 2.39
N TRP A 590 -8.94 15.81 3.52
CA TRP A 590 -8.01 16.82 4.00
C TRP A 590 -7.83 16.73 5.51
N SER A 591 -6.70 17.22 5.97
CA SER A 591 -6.29 17.11 7.35
C SER A 591 -5.47 18.30 7.78
N VAL A 592 -5.43 18.55 9.09
CA VAL A 592 -4.79 19.70 9.69
C VAL A 592 -3.86 19.25 10.82
N ASP A 593 -2.65 19.78 10.79
CA ASP A 593 -1.73 19.84 11.92
C ASP A 593 -1.72 21.27 12.45
N PRO A 594 -2.40 21.55 13.57
CA PRO A 594 -2.52 22.91 14.09
C PRO A 594 -1.26 23.41 14.80
N ASP A 595 -0.27 22.55 15.04
CA ASP A 595 0.99 22.86 15.73
C ASP A 595 2.18 22.23 14.99
N PHE A 596 2.22 22.45 13.69
CA PHE A 596 3.28 21.90 12.85
C PHE A 596 4.65 22.44 13.23
N ASP A 597 5.61 21.56 13.42
CA ASP A 597 6.97 21.88 13.88
C ASP A 597 8.00 22.01 12.75
N GLY A 598 7.54 22.00 11.49
CA GLY A 598 8.41 21.99 10.31
C GLY A 598 8.98 20.60 9.94
N GLY A 599 8.66 19.58 10.73
CA GLY A 599 9.10 18.20 10.52
C GLY A 599 8.01 17.31 9.92
N THR A 600 7.58 16.31 10.67
CA THR A 600 6.57 15.36 10.19
C THR A 600 5.17 15.84 10.49
N PHE A 601 4.29 15.83 9.49
CA PHE A 601 2.88 16.20 9.59
C PHE A 601 2.11 15.24 10.52
N ARG A 602 1.25 15.78 11.38
CA ARG A 602 0.37 15.04 12.29
C ARG A 602 -1.08 15.36 11.97
N SER A 603 -1.85 14.42 11.45
CA SER A 603 -3.27 14.62 11.13
C SER A 603 -4.13 14.66 12.41
N LYS A 604 -4.03 15.76 13.16
CA LYS A 604 -4.78 15.99 14.39
C LYS A 604 -6.27 16.22 14.16
N TRP A 605 -6.63 16.79 13.04
CA TRP A 605 -7.99 16.89 12.52
C TRP A 605 -8.02 16.39 11.08
N GLN A 606 -9.09 15.71 10.69
CA GLN A 606 -9.24 15.23 9.33
C GLN A 606 -10.71 15.00 8.96
N ASP A 607 -11.01 15.20 7.69
CA ASP A 607 -12.27 14.85 7.08
C ASP A 607 -12.04 14.21 5.71
N TYR A 608 -12.93 13.31 5.31
CA TYR A 608 -12.82 12.56 4.06
C TYR A 608 -14.21 12.31 3.48
N ARG A 609 -14.29 12.11 2.20
CA ARG A 609 -15.53 11.76 1.49
C ARG A 609 -16.16 10.51 2.11
N GLU A 610 -17.48 10.41 2.05
CA GLU A 610 -18.29 9.40 2.73
C GLU A 610 -18.28 9.47 4.27
N ASN A 611 -17.62 10.47 4.85
CA ASN A 611 -17.70 10.73 6.28
C ASN A 611 -18.92 11.60 6.59
N THR A 612 -20.08 10.96 6.77
CA THR A 612 -21.33 11.65 7.08
C THR A 612 -21.45 12.11 8.54
N HIS A 613 -20.38 12.01 9.34
CA HIS A 613 -20.38 12.48 10.72
C HIS A 613 -20.27 14.01 10.83
N ASN A 614 -19.67 14.66 9.83
CA ASN A 614 -19.46 16.10 9.81
C ASN A 614 -20.53 16.86 9.02
N ASP A 615 -21.08 16.23 7.98
CA ASP A 615 -22.23 16.72 7.20
C ASP A 615 -22.98 15.55 6.53
N ASP A 616 -24.03 15.85 5.76
CA ASP A 616 -24.88 14.85 5.09
C ASP A 616 -24.44 14.58 3.64
N ASP A 617 -23.33 15.15 3.15
CA ASP A 617 -22.86 14.98 1.78
C ASP A 617 -21.73 13.94 1.67
N PRO A 618 -22.03 12.70 1.23
CA PRO A 618 -21.02 11.65 1.12
C PRO A 618 -20.04 11.88 -0.05
N LEU A 619 -20.33 12.80 -0.97
CA LEU A 619 -19.50 13.05 -2.15
C LEU A 619 -18.53 14.23 -1.99
N ARG A 620 -18.52 14.88 -0.84
CA ARG A 620 -17.65 16.03 -0.54
C ARG A 620 -17.04 15.89 0.85
N VAL A 621 -15.94 16.59 1.04
CA VAL A 621 -15.41 16.88 2.37
C VAL A 621 -16.03 18.17 2.90
N VAL A 622 -16.09 18.33 4.22
CA VAL A 622 -16.48 19.61 4.82
C VAL A 622 -15.46 20.69 4.44
N LYS A 623 -15.96 21.90 4.14
CA LYS A 623 -15.10 23.01 3.74
C LYS A 623 -14.44 23.71 4.93
N LYS A 624 -14.95 23.50 6.15
CA LYS A 624 -14.48 24.14 7.37
C LYS A 624 -14.11 23.14 8.44
N ALA A 625 -12.94 23.35 9.02
CA ALA A 625 -12.49 22.67 10.24
C ALA A 625 -12.60 23.61 11.42
N LYS A 626 -13.09 23.12 12.55
CA LYS A 626 -13.04 23.79 13.86
C LYS A 626 -12.27 22.90 14.83
N ILE A 627 -11.18 23.42 15.36
CA ILE A 627 -10.24 22.64 16.16
C ILE A 627 -9.97 23.37 17.45
N HIS A 628 -10.21 22.73 18.58
CA HIS A 628 -9.85 23.26 19.88
C HIS A 628 -8.40 22.92 20.21
N VAL A 629 -7.61 23.92 20.47
CA VAL A 629 -6.17 23.81 20.71
C VAL A 629 -5.75 24.60 21.95
N PRO A 630 -4.68 24.19 22.65
CA PRO A 630 -4.10 25.01 23.71
C PRO A 630 -3.68 26.38 23.16
N ARG A 631 -3.86 27.43 23.94
CA ARG A 631 -3.47 28.80 23.55
C ARG A 631 -1.97 28.90 23.29
N LYS A 632 -1.58 29.54 22.18
CA LYS A 632 -0.19 29.75 21.80
C LYS A 632 -0.01 31.03 21.03
N GLU A 633 1.05 31.82 21.33
CA GLU A 633 1.26 33.16 20.73
C GLU A 633 1.66 33.11 19.26
N ASN A 634 2.47 32.15 18.85
CA ASN A 634 2.89 31.95 17.46
C ASN A 634 2.65 30.52 17.08
N ARG A 635 1.78 30.30 16.12
CA ARG A 635 1.36 28.99 15.70
C ARG A 635 1.63 28.77 14.20
N MET A 636 2.30 27.71 13.86
CA MET A 636 2.42 27.27 12.49
C MET A 636 1.43 26.13 12.23
N ILE A 637 0.53 26.35 11.29
CA ILE A 637 -0.52 25.41 10.91
C ILE A 637 -0.14 24.79 9.56
N CYS A 638 -0.20 23.48 9.47
CA CYS A 638 -0.04 22.78 8.20
C CYS A 638 -1.37 22.15 7.78
N ILE A 639 -1.82 22.42 6.58
CA ILE A 639 -3.05 21.90 5.99
C ILE A 639 -2.65 21.05 4.79
N LYS A 640 -3.10 19.80 4.77
CA LYS A 640 -2.84 18.83 3.71
C LYS A 640 -4.16 18.41 3.09
N ALA A 641 -4.26 18.45 1.77
CA ALA A 641 -5.37 17.87 1.01
C ALA A 641 -4.84 16.84 0.01
N VAL A 642 -5.61 15.79 -0.17
CA VAL A 642 -5.36 14.73 -1.17
C VAL A 642 -6.60 14.63 -2.04
N ASP A 643 -6.40 14.64 -3.34
CA ASP A 643 -7.50 14.54 -4.28
C ASP A 643 -7.88 13.09 -4.61
N VAL A 644 -8.98 12.92 -5.34
CA VAL A 644 -9.52 11.62 -5.76
C VAL A 644 -8.57 10.79 -6.62
N PHE A 645 -7.51 11.39 -7.15
CA PHE A 645 -6.45 10.74 -7.93
C PHE A 645 -5.21 10.43 -7.10
N GLY A 646 -5.21 10.81 -5.80
CA GLY A 646 -4.11 10.61 -4.87
C GLY A 646 -2.98 11.62 -4.98
N PHE A 647 -3.23 12.82 -5.55
CA PHE A 647 -2.27 13.91 -5.52
C PHE A 647 -2.39 14.71 -4.23
N GLU A 648 -1.24 15.02 -3.62
CA GLU A 648 -1.16 15.73 -2.35
C GLU A 648 -0.85 17.22 -2.57
N SER A 649 -1.52 18.07 -1.82
CA SER A 649 -1.23 19.51 -1.74
C SER A 649 -1.12 19.91 -0.29
N VAL A 650 -0.14 20.75 0.02
CA VAL A 650 0.13 21.22 1.39
C VAL A 650 0.18 22.74 1.43
N VAL A 651 -0.41 23.31 2.46
CA VAL A 651 -0.38 24.75 2.73
C VAL A 651 0.08 24.96 4.18
N ILE A 652 1.04 25.86 4.36
CA ILE A 652 1.48 26.28 5.71
C ILE A 652 1.03 27.72 5.93
N LYS A 653 0.52 27.99 7.12
CA LYS A 653 0.11 29.29 7.61
C LYS A 653 0.72 29.56 8.98
N GLU A 654 1.19 30.77 9.19
CA GLU A 654 1.59 31.30 10.49
C GLU A 654 0.48 32.22 11.02
N VAL A 655 0.05 32.00 12.25
CA VAL A 655 -1.03 32.73 12.91
C VAL A 655 -0.67 33.05 14.35
#